data_c36e24a1e8a09e8d13bebf6b54af85de
#
_entry.id   c36e24a1e8a09e8d13bebf6b54af85de
#
_cell.length_a   1.000
_cell.length_b   1.000
_cell.length_c   1.000
_cell.angle_alpha   90.00
_cell.angle_beta   90.00
_cell.angle_gamma   90.00
#
_symmetry.space_group_name_H-M   'P 1'
#
loop_
_entity.id
_entity.type
_entity.pdbx_description
1 polymer ?
#
loop_
_entity_poly.entity_id
_entity_poly.type
_entity_poly.pdbx_seq_one_letter_code
_entity_poly.pdbx_strand_id
1 'polypeptide(L)'
;MKETKDMELLAAGTSFGYSDSDIKTLEWDEHIRRRPGMYIGKLGDGSHADDGIYVLLKEVLDNSIDEYVMGAGKRIEISIQDGLVTVRDYGRGIPLGKLIDATSKMNTGGKIDSKAFKKSVGLNGVGIKAVNALSIHCEITVWRDGLTKTVRYSHARLLEETEAVPSDEPSGTQVTFRPDAELFKGYAYKDEYVEAMVKNYAFLNAGLTLLYNKRRYLSKRGLADLLEENLTEEALYPIIHLKDDDVEIVLTHTAQVGEDFYSFVNGQNTTQGGTHLSAFKEAVARVIKDFFGKNYDYRDIRYGMSAAISIKIEEPVFESQTKTKLGSKDMEPDGRSIQKFLNDFLGKELDNYLHMHPEDTAAVMQQKIQESERERKSLSGVAKIARERAKKASLHNKKLRDCTVHLNDPKAKEPERTSIFITEGDSASGSITTCRDPNYQAVFSLRGKPLNSYGLGKKVVYENEEFNLLQAALNIEDGLDGLRYNRVIIATDADDDGMHIRLLLITFFLQFFPELVRRGHVFILETPLFRVFLPKEQRKSDNFMHAANAPAKKKKGRSRKKAGEEQPNQEPEVTNIYCYNEAQKQEALRQLGPRALVTRFKGLGEISPEQFKDWITEENIKLDPIRLRKEDNLSNLLMFYMGKNTPERQGFIIDNLVMDE
;
A
#
# COMPACT_ATOMS: atom_id res chain seq x y z
N MET A 1 -10.89 -57.37 -29.57
CA MET A 1 -11.43 -57.39 -28.19
C MET A 1 -10.56 -56.63 -27.15
N LYS A 2 -9.49 -55.95 -27.53
CA LYS A 2 -8.74 -55.07 -26.66
C LYS A 2 -9.04 -53.60 -26.91
N GLU A 3 -9.41 -53.23 -28.13
CA GLU A 3 -9.73 -51.82 -28.51
C GLU A 3 -11.07 -51.35 -28.06
N THR A 4 -12.04 -52.21 -27.74
CA THR A 4 -13.37 -51.83 -27.24
C THR A 4 -13.40 -51.54 -25.72
N LYS A 5 -12.38 -52.01 -24.96
CA LYS A 5 -12.29 -51.71 -23.54
C LYS A 5 -11.60 -50.36 -23.22
N ASP A 6 -10.74 -49.92 -24.10
CA ASP A 6 -10.06 -48.62 -23.93
C ASP A 6 -10.97 -47.42 -24.33
N MET A 7 -11.97 -47.65 -25.18
CA MET A 7 -13.00 -46.62 -25.49
C MET A 7 -14.06 -46.46 -24.40
N GLU A 8 -14.34 -47.53 -23.63
CA GLU A 8 -15.27 -47.40 -22.48
C GLU A 8 -14.62 -46.75 -21.25
N LEU A 9 -13.27 -46.80 -21.11
CA LEU A 9 -12.57 -46.07 -20.03
C LEU A 9 -12.36 -44.57 -20.31
N LEU A 10 -12.44 -44.16 -21.59
CA LEU A 10 -12.38 -42.78 -21.98
C LEU A 10 -13.76 -42.07 -21.91
N ALA A 11 -14.85 -42.84 -21.86
CA ALA A 11 -16.20 -42.34 -21.70
C ALA A 11 -16.65 -42.12 -20.23
N ALA A 12 -15.82 -42.52 -19.26
CA ALA A 12 -15.98 -42.22 -17.84
C ALA A 12 -15.17 -40.99 -17.43
N GLY A 13 -14.94 -40.05 -18.36
CA GLY A 13 -14.51 -38.67 -18.06
C GLY A 13 -15.60 -38.00 -17.27
N THR A 14 -15.28 -37.55 -16.08
CA THR A 14 -16.09 -36.65 -15.26
C THR A 14 -16.73 -35.58 -16.14
N SER A 15 -18.01 -35.79 -16.47
CA SER A 15 -18.81 -34.73 -17.06
C SER A 15 -18.87 -33.65 -15.97
N PHE A 16 -18.09 -32.58 -16.15
CA PHE A 16 -18.41 -31.32 -15.52
C PHE A 16 -19.77 -30.93 -16.11
N GLY A 17 -20.83 -31.43 -15.49
CA GLY A 17 -22.19 -31.17 -15.91
C GLY A 17 -22.55 -29.72 -15.67
N TYR A 18 -22.20 -28.86 -16.64
CA TYR A 18 -22.69 -27.51 -16.70
C TYR A 18 -24.09 -27.58 -17.32
N SER A 19 -25.10 -27.29 -16.53
CA SER A 19 -26.51 -27.32 -16.92
C SER A 19 -27.11 -25.93 -16.86
N ASP A 20 -28.28 -25.76 -17.52
CA ASP A 20 -29.02 -24.49 -17.48
C ASP A 20 -29.36 -24.04 -16.06
N SER A 21 -29.45 -24.97 -15.10
CA SER A 21 -29.69 -24.67 -13.67
C SER A 21 -28.45 -24.09 -12.96
N ASP A 22 -27.27 -24.17 -13.56
CA ASP A 22 -26.04 -23.61 -13.01
C ASP A 22 -25.87 -22.14 -13.39
N ILE A 23 -26.66 -21.66 -14.36
CA ILE A 23 -26.73 -20.26 -14.75
C ILE A 23 -27.70 -19.54 -13.82
N LYS A 24 -27.15 -18.68 -12.96
CA LYS A 24 -27.94 -17.86 -12.02
C LYS A 24 -27.77 -16.38 -12.35
N THR A 25 -28.87 -15.67 -12.49
CA THR A 25 -28.88 -14.20 -12.52
C THR A 25 -28.94 -13.71 -11.08
N LEU A 26 -28.02 -12.84 -10.72
CA LEU A 26 -27.98 -12.20 -9.40
C LEU A 26 -28.60 -10.81 -9.50
N GLU A 27 -29.36 -10.43 -8.51
CA GLU A 27 -29.74 -9.03 -8.31
C GLU A 27 -28.47 -8.21 -8.00
N TRP A 28 -28.51 -6.92 -8.27
CA TRP A 28 -27.35 -6.04 -8.20
C TRP A 28 -26.73 -5.99 -6.78
N ASP A 29 -27.55 -5.97 -5.75
CA ASP A 29 -27.14 -5.97 -4.34
C ASP A 29 -26.45 -7.29 -3.95
N GLU A 30 -27.01 -8.41 -4.35
CA GLU A 30 -26.43 -9.72 -4.15
C GLU A 30 -25.09 -9.86 -4.90
N HIS A 31 -25.01 -9.33 -6.13
CA HIS A 31 -23.75 -9.34 -6.88
C HIS A 31 -22.67 -8.53 -6.19
N ILE A 32 -22.97 -7.30 -5.68
CA ILE A 32 -22.03 -6.47 -4.95
C ILE A 32 -21.54 -7.20 -3.69
N ARG A 33 -22.46 -7.80 -2.92
CA ARG A 33 -22.10 -8.52 -1.69
C ARG A 33 -21.29 -9.79 -1.93
N ARG A 34 -21.52 -10.50 -3.03
CA ARG A 34 -20.74 -11.70 -3.41
C ARG A 34 -19.39 -11.37 -4.03
N ARG A 35 -19.25 -10.22 -4.68
CA ARG A 35 -18.04 -9.79 -5.39
C ARG A 35 -17.65 -8.36 -5.01
N PRO A 36 -17.50 -8.04 -3.72
CA PRO A 36 -17.22 -6.68 -3.26
C PRO A 36 -15.92 -6.12 -3.86
N GLY A 37 -14.94 -6.98 -4.11
CA GLY A 37 -13.66 -6.60 -4.71
C GLY A 37 -13.77 -5.91 -6.08
N MET A 38 -14.83 -6.17 -6.84
CA MET A 38 -15.08 -5.50 -8.13
C MET A 38 -15.51 -4.03 -7.95
N TYR A 39 -16.01 -3.66 -6.77
CA TYR A 39 -16.62 -2.35 -6.50
C TYR A 39 -15.79 -1.50 -5.56
N ILE A 40 -15.16 -2.10 -4.56
CA ILE A 40 -14.41 -1.42 -3.51
C ILE A 40 -12.96 -1.91 -3.35
N GLY A 41 -12.50 -2.81 -4.24
CA GLY A 41 -11.18 -3.42 -4.11
C GLY A 41 -11.10 -4.38 -2.92
N LYS A 42 -10.00 -4.35 -2.18
CA LYS A 42 -9.75 -5.22 -1.03
C LYS A 42 -10.71 -4.91 0.11
N LEU A 43 -11.34 -5.92 0.71
CA LEU A 43 -12.21 -5.72 1.89
C LEU A 43 -11.42 -5.12 3.05
N GLY A 44 -10.44 -5.85 3.56
CA GLY A 44 -9.57 -5.43 4.66
C GLY A 44 -10.29 -5.22 6.00
N ASP A 45 -9.51 -4.90 7.02
CA ASP A 45 -9.97 -4.61 8.38
C ASP A 45 -9.76 -3.15 8.82
N GLY A 46 -9.33 -2.29 7.90
CA GLY A 46 -8.98 -0.89 8.16
C GLY A 46 -7.53 -0.66 8.56
N SER A 47 -6.71 -1.70 8.59
CA SER A 47 -5.29 -1.58 8.89
C SER A 47 -4.48 -0.88 7.78
N HIS A 48 -5.02 -0.82 6.55
CA HIS A 48 -4.41 -0.20 5.39
C HIS A 48 -5.31 0.89 4.80
N ALA A 49 -4.71 1.94 4.25
CA ALA A 49 -5.44 3.09 3.69
C ALA A 49 -6.27 2.76 2.42
N ASP A 50 -6.01 1.61 1.78
CA ASP A 50 -6.71 1.11 0.59
C ASP A 50 -7.79 0.06 0.92
N ASP A 51 -8.03 -0.23 2.20
CA ASP A 51 -9.08 -1.15 2.61
C ASP A 51 -10.48 -0.62 2.27
N GLY A 52 -11.39 -1.51 1.95
CA GLY A 52 -12.70 -1.20 1.40
C GLY A 52 -13.56 -0.26 2.24
N ILE A 53 -13.40 -0.24 3.57
CA ILE A 53 -14.13 0.71 4.43
C ILE A 53 -13.79 2.17 4.08
N TYR A 54 -12.53 2.47 3.73
CA TYR A 54 -12.13 3.81 3.30
C TYR A 54 -12.65 4.12 1.89
N VAL A 55 -12.80 3.12 1.03
CA VAL A 55 -13.42 3.29 -0.29
C VAL A 55 -14.90 3.63 -0.14
N LEU A 56 -15.63 3.01 0.81
CA LEU A 56 -17.03 3.38 1.11
C LEU A 56 -17.15 4.84 1.55
N LEU A 57 -16.30 5.29 2.48
CA LEU A 57 -16.25 6.69 2.89
C LEU A 57 -15.95 7.62 1.72
N LYS A 58 -14.98 7.25 0.89
CA LYS A 58 -14.55 8.01 -0.29
C LYS A 58 -15.68 8.19 -1.29
N GLU A 59 -16.46 7.16 -1.59
CA GLU A 59 -17.59 7.23 -2.53
C GLU A 59 -18.68 8.23 -2.05
N VAL A 60 -18.88 8.34 -0.75
CA VAL A 60 -19.82 9.34 -0.19
C VAL A 60 -19.21 10.75 -0.26
N LEU A 61 -17.93 10.89 0.07
CA LEU A 61 -17.22 12.18 -0.01
C LEU A 61 -17.15 12.69 -1.44
N ASP A 62 -16.83 11.83 -2.41
CA ASP A 62 -16.76 12.20 -3.83
C ASP A 62 -18.09 12.79 -4.32
N ASN A 63 -19.24 12.25 -3.88
CA ASN A 63 -20.55 12.80 -4.21
C ASN A 63 -20.77 14.18 -3.60
N SER A 64 -20.34 14.40 -2.37
CA SER A 64 -20.45 15.68 -1.68
C SER A 64 -19.52 16.76 -2.28
N ILE A 65 -18.32 16.35 -2.72
CA ILE A 65 -17.33 17.21 -3.38
C ILE A 65 -17.80 17.62 -4.77
N ASP A 66 -18.46 16.71 -5.50
CA ASP A 66 -19.03 17.04 -6.81
C ASP A 66 -20.06 18.19 -6.71
N GLU A 67 -20.84 18.29 -5.63
CA GLU A 67 -21.73 19.43 -5.40
C GLU A 67 -20.94 20.75 -5.25
N TYR A 68 -19.81 20.72 -4.52
CA TYR A 68 -18.92 21.88 -4.40
C TYR A 68 -18.32 22.29 -5.76
N VAL A 69 -17.84 21.33 -6.54
CA VAL A 69 -17.27 21.57 -7.88
C VAL A 69 -18.30 22.20 -8.81
N MET A 70 -19.59 21.82 -8.63
CA MET A 70 -20.71 22.42 -9.34
C MET A 70 -21.14 23.80 -8.80
N GLY A 71 -20.40 24.36 -7.85
CA GLY A 71 -20.65 25.66 -7.24
C GLY A 71 -21.70 25.66 -6.13
N ALA A 72 -22.13 24.51 -5.65
CA ALA A 72 -23.13 24.37 -4.60
C ALA A 72 -22.51 23.87 -3.29
N GLY A 73 -22.71 24.64 -2.21
CA GLY A 73 -22.16 24.35 -0.90
C GLY A 73 -20.67 24.68 -0.78
N LYS A 74 -20.23 25.00 0.44
CA LYS A 74 -18.81 25.31 0.74
C LYS A 74 -18.32 24.58 2.00
N ARG A 75 -19.11 23.64 2.49
CA ARG A 75 -18.84 22.92 3.73
C ARG A 75 -19.30 21.48 3.60
N ILE A 76 -18.50 20.55 4.10
CA ILE A 76 -18.83 19.14 4.27
C ILE A 76 -18.43 18.75 5.69
N GLU A 77 -19.31 18.07 6.40
CA GLU A 77 -19.10 17.56 7.75
C GLU A 77 -19.01 16.05 7.73
N ILE A 78 -18.00 15.54 8.41
CA ILE A 78 -17.69 14.12 8.47
C ILE A 78 -17.56 13.74 9.95
N SER A 79 -18.27 12.71 10.37
CA SER A 79 -18.08 12.15 11.70
C SER A 79 -18.03 10.62 11.63
N ILE A 80 -17.15 10.04 12.40
CA ILE A 80 -17.01 8.59 12.55
C ILE A 80 -17.01 8.28 14.05
N GLN A 81 -18.02 7.53 14.48
CA GLN A 81 -18.18 7.13 15.89
C GLN A 81 -18.58 5.65 15.94
N ASP A 82 -17.81 4.83 16.61
CA ASP A 82 -18.08 3.40 16.75
C ASP A 82 -18.42 2.68 15.43
N GLY A 83 -17.70 3.03 14.37
CA GLY A 83 -17.91 2.49 13.02
C GLY A 83 -19.13 3.04 12.28
N LEU A 84 -19.92 3.95 12.89
CA LEU A 84 -20.96 4.69 12.19
C LEU A 84 -20.36 5.93 11.54
N VAL A 85 -20.49 6.02 10.24
CA VAL A 85 -19.99 7.12 9.42
C VAL A 85 -21.15 8.02 9.05
N THR A 86 -21.01 9.33 9.25
CA THR A 86 -21.97 10.34 8.79
C THR A 86 -21.23 11.39 7.97
N VAL A 87 -21.71 11.65 6.77
CA VAL A 87 -21.23 12.72 5.89
C VAL A 87 -22.40 13.62 5.51
N ARG A 88 -22.28 14.92 5.76
CA ARG A 88 -23.28 15.96 5.45
C ARG A 88 -22.67 17.00 4.53
N ASP A 89 -23.23 17.17 3.34
CA ASP A 89 -22.95 18.30 2.47
C ASP A 89 -24.06 19.35 2.54
N TYR A 90 -23.75 20.54 2.04
CA TYR A 90 -24.68 21.68 1.93
C TYR A 90 -24.86 22.05 0.45
N GLY A 91 -24.91 21.05 -0.41
CA GLY A 91 -25.15 21.18 -1.83
C GLY A 91 -26.62 21.37 -2.18
N ARG A 92 -26.99 21.03 -3.43
CA ARG A 92 -28.36 21.19 -3.92
C ARG A 92 -29.35 20.15 -3.38
N GLY A 93 -28.82 19.02 -2.87
CA GLY A 93 -29.59 17.86 -2.47
C GLY A 93 -30.11 17.02 -3.66
N ILE A 94 -30.26 15.72 -3.46
CA ILE A 94 -30.83 14.81 -4.46
C ILE A 94 -32.29 15.18 -4.71
N PRO A 95 -32.81 15.17 -5.96
CA PRO A 95 -34.23 15.36 -6.21
C PRO A 95 -35.11 14.37 -5.44
N LEU A 96 -36.02 14.87 -4.58
CA LEU A 96 -36.77 14.04 -3.62
C LEU A 96 -37.54 12.90 -4.26
N GLY A 97 -38.11 13.12 -5.46
CA GLY A 97 -38.83 12.09 -6.23
C GLY A 97 -37.93 11.05 -6.88
N LYS A 98 -36.60 11.22 -6.84
CA LYS A 98 -35.59 10.31 -7.40
C LYS A 98 -34.66 9.74 -6.36
N LEU A 99 -34.92 9.97 -5.08
CA LEU A 99 -34.05 9.57 -3.98
C LEU A 99 -33.79 8.06 -3.97
N ILE A 100 -34.85 7.24 -4.03
CA ILE A 100 -34.73 5.77 -4.10
C ILE A 100 -33.99 5.35 -5.37
N ASP A 101 -34.39 5.88 -6.54
CA ASP A 101 -33.76 5.52 -7.81
C ASP A 101 -32.25 5.80 -7.78
N ALA A 102 -31.87 6.98 -7.27
CA ALA A 102 -30.47 7.40 -7.19
C ALA A 102 -29.63 6.56 -6.22
N THR A 103 -30.24 5.98 -5.17
CA THR A 103 -29.51 5.31 -4.08
C THR A 103 -29.60 3.78 -4.11
N SER A 104 -30.54 3.21 -4.91
CA SER A 104 -30.78 1.77 -4.96
C SER A 104 -30.91 1.17 -6.37
N LYS A 105 -30.90 1.95 -7.45
CA LYS A 105 -30.96 1.39 -8.80
C LYS A 105 -29.63 1.57 -9.53
N MET A 106 -29.10 0.48 -10.08
CA MET A 106 -27.87 0.51 -10.89
C MET A 106 -28.04 1.39 -12.13
N ASN A 107 -26.92 1.94 -12.60
CA ASN A 107 -26.87 2.79 -13.79
C ASN A 107 -27.83 4.00 -13.72
N THR A 108 -28.12 4.47 -12.50
CA THR A 108 -28.97 5.64 -12.26
C THR A 108 -28.16 6.72 -11.56
N GLY A 109 -28.06 7.90 -12.13
CA GLY A 109 -27.34 9.03 -11.57
C GLY A 109 -27.48 10.26 -12.46
N GLY A 110 -27.48 11.44 -11.87
CA GLY A 110 -27.54 12.71 -12.61
C GLY A 110 -26.27 13.03 -13.41
N LYS A 111 -25.24 12.18 -13.33
CA LYS A 111 -23.93 12.37 -13.96
C LYS A 111 -23.79 11.66 -15.32
N ILE A 112 -24.69 10.71 -15.65
CA ILE A 112 -24.55 9.79 -16.79
C ILE A 112 -24.56 10.53 -18.15
N ASP A 113 -25.39 11.57 -18.32
CA ASP A 113 -25.52 12.33 -19.57
C ASP A 113 -25.30 13.85 -19.41
N SER A 114 -24.75 14.26 -18.29
CA SER A 114 -24.60 15.68 -17.99
C SER A 114 -23.25 16.21 -18.49
N LYS A 115 -23.28 17.17 -19.42
CA LYS A 115 -22.08 17.90 -19.87
C LYS A 115 -21.31 18.54 -18.71
N ALA A 116 -21.98 18.85 -17.61
CA ALA A 116 -21.41 19.48 -16.43
C ALA A 116 -20.54 18.55 -15.58
N PHE A 117 -20.76 17.23 -15.66
CA PHE A 117 -20.04 16.23 -14.87
C PHE A 117 -19.04 15.38 -15.68
N LYS A 118 -18.73 15.76 -16.92
CA LYS A 118 -17.83 14.99 -17.80
C LYS A 118 -16.44 14.72 -17.20
N LYS A 119 -15.98 15.58 -16.30
CA LYS A 119 -14.70 15.50 -15.58
C LYS A 119 -14.85 15.06 -14.12
N SER A 120 -15.99 14.49 -13.74
CA SER A 120 -16.22 13.85 -12.44
C SER A 120 -15.69 12.42 -12.41
N VAL A 121 -15.38 11.90 -11.23
CA VAL A 121 -14.92 10.51 -11.06
C VAL A 121 -16.05 9.52 -10.92
N GLY A 122 -17.20 9.98 -10.45
CA GLY A 122 -18.37 9.14 -10.15
C GLY A 122 -19.26 8.85 -11.35
N LEU A 123 -18.71 8.64 -12.55
CA LEU A 123 -19.49 8.47 -13.80
C LEU A 123 -20.34 7.20 -13.85
N ASN A 124 -19.92 6.13 -13.18
CA ASN A 124 -20.59 4.81 -13.28
C ASN A 124 -21.88 4.71 -12.45
N GLY A 125 -22.19 5.70 -11.60
CA GLY A 125 -23.41 5.70 -10.78
C GLY A 125 -23.54 4.50 -9.83
N VAL A 126 -22.41 3.91 -9.40
CA VAL A 126 -22.35 2.66 -8.61
C VAL A 126 -21.97 2.91 -7.16
N GLY A 127 -21.19 3.96 -6.86
CA GLY A 127 -20.54 4.15 -5.55
C GLY A 127 -21.52 4.13 -4.37
N ILE A 128 -22.55 4.98 -4.39
CA ILE A 128 -23.55 5.00 -3.30
C ILE A 128 -24.31 3.66 -3.17
N LYS A 129 -24.48 2.90 -4.27
CA LYS A 129 -25.10 1.58 -4.24
C LYS A 129 -24.18 0.56 -3.57
N ALA A 130 -22.87 0.66 -3.76
CA ALA A 130 -21.90 -0.17 -3.05
C ALA A 130 -21.93 0.14 -1.54
N VAL A 131 -21.98 1.42 -1.14
CA VAL A 131 -22.17 1.81 0.26
C VAL A 131 -23.44 1.20 0.85
N ASN A 132 -24.57 1.31 0.14
CA ASN A 132 -25.86 0.77 0.55
C ASN A 132 -25.82 -0.76 0.68
N ALA A 133 -25.31 -1.48 -0.33
CA ALA A 133 -25.28 -2.95 -0.34
C ALA A 133 -24.32 -3.56 0.69
N LEU A 134 -23.22 -2.87 1.02
CA LEU A 134 -22.18 -3.37 1.92
C LEU A 134 -22.33 -2.85 3.37
N SER A 135 -23.48 -2.24 3.69
CA SER A 135 -23.78 -1.70 5.02
C SER A 135 -24.98 -2.37 5.66
N ILE A 136 -24.90 -2.63 6.99
CA ILE A 136 -26.04 -3.09 7.79
C ILE A 136 -27.05 -1.97 8.06
N HIS A 137 -26.58 -0.73 8.00
CA HIS A 137 -27.39 0.48 8.14
C HIS A 137 -26.92 1.50 7.10
N CYS A 138 -27.84 2.01 6.32
CA CYS A 138 -27.60 3.10 5.39
C CYS A 138 -28.84 4.00 5.40
N GLU A 139 -28.67 5.23 5.88
CA GLU A 139 -29.70 6.25 5.94
C GLU A 139 -29.28 7.44 5.10
N ILE A 140 -30.17 7.91 4.26
CA ILE A 140 -29.93 9.07 3.41
C ILE A 140 -31.05 10.07 3.61
N THR A 141 -30.69 11.22 4.16
CA THR A 141 -31.59 12.35 4.39
C THR A 141 -31.25 13.47 3.42
N VAL A 142 -32.24 14.00 2.76
CA VAL A 142 -32.08 15.08 1.79
C VAL A 142 -32.93 16.26 2.19
N TRP A 143 -32.36 17.44 2.09
CA TRP A 143 -33.01 18.73 2.26
C TRP A 143 -32.94 19.46 0.92
N ARG A 144 -34.12 19.76 0.35
CA ARG A 144 -34.21 20.41 -0.95
C ARG A 144 -35.53 21.19 -1.09
N ASP A 145 -35.43 22.39 -1.61
CA ASP A 145 -36.60 23.23 -1.91
C ASP A 145 -37.52 23.46 -0.69
N GLY A 146 -36.94 23.58 0.54
CA GLY A 146 -37.68 23.77 1.81
C GLY A 146 -38.38 22.49 2.32
N LEU A 147 -38.06 21.34 1.75
CA LEU A 147 -38.58 20.03 2.16
C LEU A 147 -37.44 19.11 2.56
N THR A 148 -37.73 18.16 3.46
CA THR A 148 -36.81 17.06 3.82
C THR A 148 -37.47 15.71 3.59
N LYS A 149 -36.66 14.74 3.18
CA LYS A 149 -37.07 13.33 2.98
C LYS A 149 -35.94 12.41 3.37
N THR A 150 -36.27 11.29 4.02
CA THR A 150 -35.30 10.29 4.46
C THR A 150 -35.67 8.93 3.89
N VAL A 151 -34.64 8.16 3.50
CA VAL A 151 -34.75 6.74 3.16
C VAL A 151 -33.75 5.95 3.98
N ARG A 152 -34.18 4.78 4.46
CA ARG A 152 -33.35 3.87 5.27
C ARG A 152 -33.26 2.50 4.63
N TYR A 153 -32.05 1.95 4.61
CA TYR A 153 -31.77 0.64 4.06
C TYR A 153 -31.01 -0.22 5.04
N SER A 154 -31.13 -1.52 4.87
CA SER A 154 -30.21 -2.52 5.42
C SER A 154 -29.87 -3.52 4.32
N HIS A 155 -28.59 -3.70 4.00
CA HIS A 155 -28.14 -4.58 2.93
C HIS A 155 -28.87 -4.32 1.60
N ALA A 156 -28.96 -3.04 1.21
CA ALA A 156 -29.71 -2.53 0.06
C ALA A 156 -31.24 -2.70 0.10
N ARG A 157 -31.79 -3.37 1.09
CA ARG A 157 -33.24 -3.52 1.25
C ARG A 157 -33.82 -2.26 1.86
N LEU A 158 -34.78 -1.64 1.18
CA LEU A 158 -35.50 -0.48 1.69
C LEU A 158 -36.31 -0.88 2.92
N LEU A 159 -36.03 -0.25 4.05
CA LEU A 159 -36.76 -0.46 5.32
C LEU A 159 -37.80 0.60 5.54
N GLU A 160 -37.49 1.85 5.21
CA GLU A 160 -38.35 3.01 5.46
C GLU A 160 -38.13 4.08 4.41
N GLU A 161 -39.22 4.73 3.98
CA GLU A 161 -39.25 5.93 3.18
C GLU A 161 -40.21 6.92 3.86
N THR A 162 -39.72 8.09 4.24
CA THR A 162 -40.58 9.12 4.81
C THR A 162 -41.29 9.91 3.73
N GLU A 163 -42.45 10.47 4.04
CA GLU A 163 -43.04 11.52 3.22
C GLU A 163 -42.16 12.77 3.23
N ALA A 164 -42.25 13.57 2.17
CA ALA A 164 -41.58 14.87 2.13
C ALA A 164 -42.30 15.85 3.07
N VAL A 165 -41.58 16.35 4.06
CA VAL A 165 -42.12 17.29 5.05
C VAL A 165 -41.36 18.64 5.00
N PRO A 166 -42.01 19.76 5.35
CA PRO A 166 -41.33 21.05 5.43
C PRO A 166 -40.13 21.03 6.39
N SER A 167 -39.07 21.73 6.04
CA SER A 167 -37.87 21.86 6.84
C SER A 167 -37.19 23.20 6.59
N ASP A 168 -36.73 23.84 7.67
CA ASP A 168 -35.94 25.08 7.64
C ASP A 168 -34.43 24.81 7.54
N GLU A 169 -34.02 23.53 7.55
CA GLU A 169 -32.62 23.17 7.39
C GLU A 169 -32.09 23.53 6.00
N PRO A 170 -30.80 23.95 5.90
CA PRO A 170 -30.17 24.24 4.62
C PRO A 170 -30.19 23.03 3.68
N SER A 171 -30.35 23.30 2.38
CA SER A 171 -30.31 22.27 1.34
C SER A 171 -29.02 21.45 1.40
N GLY A 172 -29.10 20.19 0.96
CA GLY A 172 -27.96 19.28 0.87
C GLY A 172 -28.35 17.84 1.11
N THR A 173 -27.36 16.98 1.25
CA THR A 173 -27.53 15.54 1.50
C THR A 173 -26.73 15.10 2.72
N GLN A 174 -27.30 14.25 3.53
CA GLN A 174 -26.61 13.53 4.59
C GLN A 174 -26.71 12.04 4.33
N VAL A 175 -25.55 11.38 4.35
CA VAL A 175 -25.46 9.93 4.27
C VAL A 175 -24.88 9.42 5.58
N THR A 176 -25.62 8.55 6.27
CA THR A 176 -25.17 7.87 7.48
C THR A 176 -25.14 6.37 7.21
N PHE A 177 -23.98 5.73 7.39
CA PHE A 177 -23.87 4.30 7.13
C PHE A 177 -22.95 3.59 8.13
N ARG A 178 -23.18 2.29 8.30
CA ARG A 178 -22.35 1.40 9.07
C ARG A 178 -21.99 0.18 8.22
N PRO A 179 -20.72 -0.03 7.88
CA PRO A 179 -20.27 -1.20 7.15
C PRO A 179 -20.70 -2.51 7.83
N ASP A 180 -20.94 -3.54 7.03
CA ASP A 180 -21.36 -4.85 7.52
C ASP A 180 -20.18 -5.61 8.12
N ALA A 181 -20.19 -5.85 9.45
CA ALA A 181 -19.14 -6.55 10.16
C ALA A 181 -18.99 -8.04 9.78
N GLU A 182 -19.98 -8.63 9.11
CA GLU A 182 -19.86 -10.00 8.57
C GLU A 182 -18.93 -10.03 7.36
N LEU A 183 -18.92 -8.95 6.56
CA LEU A 183 -18.02 -8.78 5.42
C LEU A 183 -16.67 -8.18 5.84
N PHE A 184 -16.70 -7.11 6.63
CA PHE A 184 -15.51 -6.38 7.11
C PHE A 184 -15.16 -6.85 8.54
N LYS A 185 -14.61 -8.04 8.65
CA LYS A 185 -14.34 -8.67 9.95
C LYS A 185 -13.35 -7.86 10.77
N GLY A 186 -13.78 -7.44 11.96
CA GLY A 186 -12.92 -6.74 12.92
C GLY A 186 -12.46 -5.34 12.47
N TYR A 187 -13.17 -4.72 11.53
CA TYR A 187 -12.76 -3.44 10.98
C TYR A 187 -12.76 -2.30 12.01
N ALA A 188 -11.81 -1.40 11.84
CA ALA A 188 -11.76 -0.12 12.56
C ALA A 188 -11.21 0.98 11.65
N TYR A 189 -11.86 2.14 11.64
CA TYR A 189 -11.32 3.33 11.00
C TYR A 189 -10.14 3.89 11.79
N LYS A 190 -9.01 4.11 11.13
CA LYS A 190 -7.87 4.81 11.74
C LYS A 190 -7.95 6.29 11.38
N ASP A 191 -7.91 7.15 12.41
CA ASP A 191 -8.00 8.61 12.23
C ASP A 191 -6.92 9.12 11.27
N GLU A 192 -5.70 8.58 11.34
CA GLU A 192 -4.58 8.96 10.46
C GLU A 192 -4.92 8.83 8.95
N TYR A 193 -5.63 7.78 8.54
CA TYR A 193 -5.99 7.57 7.14
C TYR A 193 -7.17 8.45 6.70
N VAL A 194 -8.14 8.64 7.60
CA VAL A 194 -9.27 9.55 7.34
C VAL A 194 -8.79 10.99 7.27
N GLU A 195 -7.95 11.43 8.21
CA GLU A 195 -7.34 12.78 8.19
C GLU A 195 -6.53 13.04 6.92
N ALA A 196 -5.70 12.08 6.50
CA ALA A 196 -4.92 12.18 5.27
C ALA A 196 -5.84 12.32 4.03
N MET A 197 -6.94 11.56 3.98
CA MET A 197 -7.94 11.66 2.92
C MET A 197 -8.61 13.03 2.92
N VAL A 198 -9.08 13.51 4.07
CA VAL A 198 -9.76 14.80 4.24
C VAL A 198 -8.83 15.96 3.87
N LYS A 199 -7.56 15.92 4.29
CA LYS A 199 -6.54 16.91 3.92
C LYS A 199 -6.33 16.96 2.40
N ASN A 200 -6.17 15.80 1.75
CA ASN A 200 -6.02 15.75 0.30
C ASN A 200 -7.22 16.39 -0.42
N TYR A 201 -8.45 16.09 0.02
CA TYR A 201 -9.63 16.73 -0.55
C TYR A 201 -9.67 18.24 -0.30
N ALA A 202 -9.23 18.73 0.86
CA ALA A 202 -9.14 20.16 1.14
C ALA A 202 -8.13 20.86 0.22
N PHE A 203 -6.98 20.22 -0.06
CA PHE A 203 -5.97 20.75 -0.98
C PHE A 203 -6.43 20.73 -2.45
N LEU A 204 -7.16 19.69 -2.86
CA LEU A 204 -7.65 19.59 -4.23
C LEU A 204 -8.86 20.51 -4.50
N ASN A 205 -9.51 21.00 -3.46
CA ASN A 205 -10.71 21.84 -3.53
C ASN A 205 -10.51 23.12 -2.70
N ALA A 206 -9.61 23.98 -3.15
CA ALA A 206 -9.28 25.23 -2.46
C ALA A 206 -10.54 26.08 -2.16
N GLY A 207 -10.74 26.45 -0.89
CA GLY A 207 -11.92 27.17 -0.42
C GLY A 207 -13.06 26.32 0.12
N LEU A 208 -13.03 24.99 -0.09
CA LEU A 208 -13.95 24.05 0.55
C LEU A 208 -13.54 23.84 2.01
N THR A 209 -14.48 23.99 2.93
CA THR A 209 -14.28 23.66 4.34
C THR A 209 -14.73 22.24 4.61
N LEU A 210 -13.82 21.39 5.06
CA LEU A 210 -14.10 20.05 5.54
C LEU A 210 -14.00 20.02 7.08
N LEU A 211 -14.99 19.46 7.74
CA LEU A 211 -14.99 19.25 9.19
C LEU A 211 -14.96 17.76 9.46
N TYR A 212 -13.87 17.26 10.02
CA TYR A 212 -13.78 15.87 10.47
C TYR A 212 -13.72 15.80 11.99
N ASN A 213 -14.70 15.16 12.61
CA ASN A 213 -14.85 15.07 14.06
C ASN A 213 -14.64 16.43 14.74
N LYS A 214 -15.25 17.50 14.19
CA LYS A 214 -15.16 18.90 14.61
C LYS A 214 -13.83 19.62 14.35
N ARG A 215 -12.79 18.93 13.83
CA ARG A 215 -11.57 19.59 13.35
C ARG A 215 -11.80 20.17 11.96
N ARG A 216 -11.31 21.37 11.73
CA ARG A 216 -11.50 22.10 10.47
C ARG A 216 -10.29 21.95 9.56
N TYR A 217 -10.53 21.58 8.31
CA TYR A 217 -9.55 21.49 7.24
C TYR A 217 -9.98 22.43 6.11
N LEU A 218 -9.09 23.34 5.71
CA LEU A 218 -9.34 24.33 4.68
C LEU A 218 -7.99 24.72 4.07
N SER A 219 -7.85 24.57 2.77
CA SER A 219 -6.74 25.12 2.00
C SER A 219 -7.19 26.37 1.23
N LYS A 220 -6.32 27.36 1.16
CA LYS A 220 -6.53 28.57 0.36
C LYS A 220 -5.74 28.54 -0.95
N ARG A 221 -4.56 27.89 -0.96
CA ARG A 221 -3.65 27.86 -2.11
C ARG A 221 -3.64 26.51 -2.85
N GLY A 222 -4.51 25.58 -2.45
CA GLY A 222 -4.68 24.31 -3.14
C GLY A 222 -3.43 23.42 -3.08
N LEU A 223 -2.93 23.00 -4.25
CA LEU A 223 -1.74 22.14 -4.32
C LEU A 223 -0.48 22.78 -3.74
N ALA A 224 -0.39 24.12 -3.70
CA ALA A 224 0.76 24.79 -3.08
C ALA A 224 0.82 24.52 -1.56
N ASP A 225 -0.34 24.51 -0.88
CA ASP A 225 -0.41 24.16 0.53
C ASP A 225 -0.10 22.66 0.74
N LEU A 226 -0.56 21.79 -0.17
CA LEU A 226 -0.21 20.36 -0.16
C LEU A 226 1.30 20.16 -0.27
N LEU A 227 1.94 20.83 -1.22
CA LEU A 227 3.38 20.68 -1.43
C LEU A 227 4.16 21.17 -0.22
N GLU A 228 3.83 22.35 0.29
CA GLU A 228 4.47 22.96 1.46
C GLU A 228 4.36 22.07 2.71
N GLU A 229 3.18 21.47 2.98
CA GLU A 229 2.99 20.54 4.10
C GLU A 229 3.79 19.24 3.95
N ASN A 230 4.08 18.84 2.71
CA ASN A 230 4.79 17.58 2.43
C ASN A 230 6.30 17.76 2.20
N LEU A 231 6.81 19.01 2.17
CA LEU A 231 8.25 19.23 2.08
C LEU A 231 8.95 18.69 3.33
N THR A 232 10.00 17.92 3.13
CA THR A 232 10.85 17.38 4.19
C THR A 232 12.05 18.30 4.49
N GLU A 233 12.40 19.14 3.53
CA GLU A 233 13.50 20.11 3.58
C GLU A 233 13.01 21.46 3.08
N GLU A 234 13.70 22.55 3.42
CA GLU A 234 13.35 23.88 2.93
C GLU A 234 13.41 23.99 1.40
N ALA A 235 12.45 24.67 0.83
CA ALA A 235 12.44 24.98 -0.60
C ALA A 235 13.61 25.92 -0.95
N LEU A 236 14.38 25.58 -1.98
CA LEU A 236 15.51 26.39 -2.44
C LEU A 236 15.07 27.70 -3.09
N TYR A 237 13.84 27.76 -3.57
CA TYR A 237 13.21 28.93 -4.16
C TYR A 237 11.68 28.83 -3.95
N PRO A 238 10.93 29.93 -4.07
CA PRO A 238 9.48 29.93 -3.89
C PRO A 238 8.79 28.86 -4.74
N ILE A 239 7.77 28.19 -4.16
CA ILE A 239 7.00 27.18 -4.89
C ILE A 239 6.40 27.82 -6.13
N ILE A 240 6.77 27.33 -7.31
CA ILE A 240 6.16 27.66 -8.58
C ILE A 240 4.75 27.09 -8.61
N HIS A 241 3.75 27.92 -8.87
CA HIS A 241 2.35 27.51 -8.92
C HIS A 241 1.74 27.92 -10.27
N LEU A 242 1.43 26.93 -11.08
CA LEU A 242 0.86 27.09 -12.42
C LEU A 242 -0.54 26.49 -12.44
N LYS A 243 -1.52 27.21 -12.97
CA LYS A 243 -2.91 26.78 -12.94
C LYS A 243 -3.67 27.22 -14.18
N ASP A 244 -4.51 26.31 -14.69
CA ASP A 244 -5.52 26.52 -15.70
C ASP A 244 -6.77 25.74 -15.33
N ASP A 245 -7.84 25.77 -16.13
CA ASP A 245 -9.12 25.12 -15.86
C ASP A 245 -8.98 23.61 -15.63
N ASP A 246 -8.11 22.96 -16.40
CA ASP A 246 -7.94 21.49 -16.40
C ASP A 246 -6.66 20.98 -15.77
N VAL A 247 -5.77 21.87 -15.32
CA VAL A 247 -4.49 21.50 -14.74
C VAL A 247 -4.05 22.48 -13.65
N GLU A 248 -3.55 21.92 -12.56
CA GLU A 248 -2.85 22.66 -11.51
C GLU A 248 -1.54 21.93 -11.23
N ILE A 249 -0.43 22.66 -11.31
CA ILE A 249 0.93 22.15 -11.09
C ILE A 249 1.64 23.04 -10.10
N VAL A 250 2.31 22.40 -9.14
CA VAL A 250 3.22 23.08 -8.22
C VAL A 250 4.54 22.35 -8.19
N LEU A 251 5.66 23.08 -8.11
CA LEU A 251 6.99 22.49 -8.02
C LEU A 251 8.00 23.42 -7.34
N THR A 252 8.98 22.79 -6.71
CA THR A 252 10.19 23.44 -6.20
C THR A 252 11.32 22.43 -6.15
N HIS A 253 12.55 22.88 -5.84
CA HIS A 253 13.66 22.01 -5.47
C HIS A 253 13.99 22.17 -4.00
N THR A 254 14.50 21.11 -3.41
CA THR A 254 15.01 21.06 -2.04
C THR A 254 16.40 20.44 -2.01
N ALA A 255 17.02 20.38 -0.84
CA ALA A 255 18.29 19.68 -0.65
C ALA A 255 18.13 18.15 -0.57
N GLN A 256 16.91 17.63 -0.58
CA GLN A 256 16.65 16.19 -0.43
C GLN A 256 17.30 15.33 -1.53
N VAL A 257 17.54 14.07 -1.19
CA VAL A 257 18.02 13.05 -2.13
C VAL A 257 16.82 12.43 -2.86
N GLY A 258 16.87 12.43 -4.19
CA GLY A 258 15.79 11.85 -5.00
C GLY A 258 14.78 12.87 -5.52
N GLU A 259 13.57 12.42 -5.82
CA GLU A 259 12.48 13.24 -6.35
C GLU A 259 11.16 12.83 -5.68
N ASP A 260 10.30 13.79 -5.32
CA ASP A 260 8.98 13.54 -4.76
C ASP A 260 7.89 14.10 -5.68
N PHE A 261 6.97 13.24 -6.10
CA PHE A 261 5.88 13.61 -6.97
C PHE A 261 4.54 13.12 -6.45
N TYR A 262 3.59 14.04 -6.31
CA TYR A 262 2.21 13.78 -5.96
C TYR A 262 1.34 13.97 -7.19
N SER A 263 0.42 13.05 -7.44
CA SER A 263 -0.39 13.11 -8.65
C SER A 263 -1.85 12.81 -8.41
N PHE A 264 -2.71 13.59 -9.09
CA PHE A 264 -4.16 13.54 -8.93
C PHE A 264 -4.85 13.64 -10.29
N VAL A 265 -5.94 12.90 -10.42
CA VAL A 265 -6.81 12.92 -11.61
C VAL A 265 -8.25 13.08 -11.13
N ASN A 266 -8.94 14.13 -11.57
CA ASN A 266 -10.33 14.41 -11.20
C ASN A 266 -10.57 14.38 -9.68
N GLY A 267 -9.60 14.82 -8.86
CA GLY A 267 -9.68 14.78 -7.41
C GLY A 267 -9.30 13.44 -6.77
N GLN A 268 -8.89 12.43 -7.55
CA GLN A 268 -8.44 11.14 -7.04
C GLN A 268 -6.93 11.09 -6.88
N ASN A 269 -6.46 10.67 -5.73
CA ASN A 269 -5.04 10.48 -5.47
C ASN A 269 -4.52 9.23 -6.18
N THR A 270 -3.69 9.43 -7.21
CA THR A 270 -3.09 8.34 -7.99
C THR A 270 -1.74 7.94 -7.37
N THR A 271 -1.79 7.21 -6.27
CA THR A 271 -0.60 6.83 -5.48
C THR A 271 0.42 6.00 -6.28
N GLN A 272 -0.02 5.29 -7.31
CA GLN A 272 0.81 4.53 -8.23
C GLN A 272 1.11 5.32 -9.53
N GLY A 273 0.73 6.60 -9.60
CA GLY A 273 0.96 7.45 -10.76
C GLY A 273 0.10 7.09 -11.97
N GLY A 274 0.75 6.92 -13.10
CA GLY A 274 0.13 6.61 -14.39
C GLY A 274 0.65 7.48 -15.50
N THR A 275 -0.06 7.49 -16.62
CA THR A 275 0.33 8.20 -17.87
C THR A 275 0.55 9.70 -17.67
N HIS A 276 -0.30 10.36 -16.87
CA HIS A 276 -0.19 11.80 -16.59
C HIS A 276 1.06 12.15 -15.78
N LEU A 277 1.42 11.33 -14.77
CA LEU A 277 2.63 11.56 -13.97
C LEU A 277 3.88 11.35 -14.82
N SER A 278 3.91 10.30 -15.63
CA SER A 278 5.03 10.06 -16.56
C SER A 278 5.20 11.20 -17.55
N ALA A 279 4.09 11.66 -18.15
CA ALA A 279 4.09 12.79 -19.06
C ALA A 279 4.53 14.10 -18.39
N PHE A 280 4.10 14.33 -17.13
CA PHE A 280 4.52 15.50 -16.34
C PHE A 280 6.02 15.50 -16.07
N LYS A 281 6.57 14.38 -15.58
CA LYS A 281 8.02 14.24 -15.31
C LYS A 281 8.88 14.48 -16.53
N GLU A 282 8.41 14.04 -17.70
CA GLU A 282 9.12 14.29 -18.97
C GLU A 282 8.97 15.74 -19.41
N ALA A 283 7.76 16.29 -19.38
CA ALA A 283 7.48 17.63 -19.87
C ALA A 283 8.20 18.71 -19.04
N VAL A 284 8.17 18.62 -17.70
CA VAL A 284 8.85 19.59 -16.83
C VAL A 284 10.36 19.57 -17.06
N ALA A 285 10.95 18.38 -17.17
CA ALA A 285 12.39 18.26 -17.42
C ALA A 285 12.79 18.79 -18.79
N ARG A 286 11.95 18.55 -19.81
CA ARG A 286 12.19 19.06 -21.16
C ARG A 286 12.12 20.59 -21.19
N VAL A 287 11.08 21.21 -20.67
CA VAL A 287 10.92 22.66 -20.66
C VAL A 287 12.06 23.36 -19.92
N ILE A 288 12.46 22.86 -18.75
CA ILE A 288 13.61 23.42 -18.00
C ILE A 288 14.91 23.27 -18.81
N LYS A 289 15.13 22.13 -19.44
CA LYS A 289 16.30 21.91 -20.31
C LYS A 289 16.34 22.89 -21.48
N ASP A 290 15.20 23.06 -22.16
CA ASP A 290 15.09 23.94 -23.34
C ASP A 290 15.25 25.41 -22.91
N PHE A 291 14.67 25.82 -21.77
CA PHE A 291 14.84 27.16 -21.20
C PHE A 291 16.33 27.52 -20.97
N PHE A 292 17.11 26.63 -20.38
CA PHE A 292 18.53 26.90 -20.13
C PHE A 292 19.41 26.69 -21.38
N GLY A 293 18.89 26.12 -22.46
CA GLY A 293 19.64 25.85 -23.69
C GLY A 293 20.86 24.94 -23.49
N LYS A 294 20.87 24.12 -22.43
CA LYS A 294 21.96 23.21 -22.06
C LYS A 294 21.48 21.76 -22.10
N ASN A 295 22.35 20.85 -22.52
CA ASN A 295 22.02 19.44 -22.63
C ASN A 295 22.11 18.72 -21.29
N TYR A 296 21.31 19.18 -20.29
CA TYR A 296 21.18 18.51 -19.01
C TYR A 296 20.49 17.14 -19.15
N ASP A 297 20.88 16.18 -18.31
CA ASP A 297 20.15 14.93 -18.15
C ASP A 297 18.85 15.22 -17.37
N TYR A 298 17.74 14.63 -17.79
CA TYR A 298 16.44 14.80 -17.13
C TYR A 298 16.46 14.36 -15.64
N ARG A 299 17.34 13.41 -15.29
CA ARG A 299 17.55 12.99 -13.91
C ARG A 299 18.18 14.07 -13.05
N ASP A 300 19.15 14.82 -13.62
CA ASP A 300 19.79 15.92 -12.91
C ASP A 300 18.82 17.07 -12.69
N ILE A 301 17.92 17.32 -13.66
CA ILE A 301 16.87 18.34 -13.54
C ILE A 301 15.87 17.98 -12.44
N ARG A 302 15.47 16.72 -12.33
CA ARG A 302 14.48 16.28 -11.32
C ARG A 302 15.09 15.96 -9.96
N TYR A 303 16.42 15.90 -9.84
CA TYR A 303 17.07 15.59 -8.55
C TYR A 303 16.84 16.68 -7.50
N GLY A 304 16.21 16.29 -6.39
CA GLY A 304 15.77 17.21 -5.34
C GLY A 304 14.44 17.91 -5.65
N MET A 305 13.77 17.59 -6.75
CA MET A 305 12.49 18.19 -7.10
C MET A 305 11.35 17.60 -6.26
N SER A 306 10.56 18.48 -5.64
CA SER A 306 9.27 18.17 -5.05
C SER A 306 8.18 18.84 -5.89
N ALA A 307 7.20 18.07 -6.37
CA ALA A 307 6.17 18.59 -7.25
C ALA A 307 4.82 17.87 -7.08
N ALA A 308 3.73 18.56 -7.38
CA ALA A 308 2.41 17.97 -7.44
C ALA A 308 1.69 18.38 -8.72
N ILE A 309 0.90 17.47 -9.27
CA ILE A 309 0.04 17.69 -10.43
C ILE A 309 -1.38 17.22 -10.15
N SER A 310 -2.34 18.04 -10.49
CA SER A 310 -3.76 17.68 -10.57
C SER A 310 -4.28 17.98 -11.96
N ILE A 311 -4.84 16.99 -12.65
CA ILE A 311 -5.45 17.17 -13.96
C ILE A 311 -6.90 16.71 -13.97
N LYS A 312 -7.70 17.31 -14.85
CA LYS A 312 -9.09 16.97 -15.08
C LYS A 312 -9.22 16.34 -16.47
N ILE A 313 -9.57 15.08 -16.52
CA ILE A 313 -9.70 14.26 -17.73
C ILE A 313 -11.16 13.89 -17.93
N GLU A 314 -11.63 13.93 -19.17
CA GLU A 314 -12.96 13.44 -19.52
C GLU A 314 -12.91 11.91 -19.66
N GLU A 315 -13.81 11.20 -18.96
CA GLU A 315 -13.91 9.73 -18.96
C GLU A 315 -12.61 8.99 -18.63
N PRO A 316 -11.97 9.26 -17.47
CA PRO A 316 -10.69 8.66 -17.14
C PRO A 316 -10.81 7.14 -16.95
N VAL A 317 -9.90 6.38 -17.56
CA VAL A 317 -9.74 4.94 -17.38
C VAL A 317 -8.62 4.68 -16.41
N PHE A 318 -8.90 3.99 -15.31
CA PHE A 318 -7.93 3.56 -14.32
C PHE A 318 -7.65 2.05 -14.45
N GLU A 319 -6.45 1.61 -14.06
CA GLU A 319 -6.08 0.19 -14.11
C GLU A 319 -6.86 -0.67 -13.08
N SER A 320 -7.40 -0.07 -12.02
CA SER A 320 -8.18 -0.74 -10.98
C SER A 320 -9.32 0.14 -10.47
N GLN A 321 -10.30 -0.48 -9.82
CA GLN A 321 -11.44 0.23 -9.20
C GLN A 321 -10.99 1.14 -8.03
N THR A 322 -9.86 0.88 -7.40
CA THR A 322 -9.28 1.75 -6.36
C THR A 322 -8.74 3.06 -6.92
N LYS A 323 -8.66 3.20 -8.26
CA LYS A 323 -8.28 4.41 -9.00
C LYS A 323 -6.89 4.95 -8.64
N THR A 324 -5.98 4.06 -8.25
CA THR A 324 -4.62 4.42 -7.82
C THR A 324 -3.66 4.70 -8.97
N LYS A 325 -4.00 4.25 -10.20
CA LYS A 325 -3.15 4.41 -11.38
C LYS A 325 -3.97 4.75 -12.61
N LEU A 326 -3.60 5.84 -13.31
CA LEU A 326 -4.27 6.25 -14.54
C LEU A 326 -3.73 5.48 -15.75
N GLY A 327 -4.66 4.92 -16.56
CA GLY A 327 -4.35 4.24 -17.82
C GLY A 327 -4.62 5.07 -19.07
N SER A 328 -5.54 6.08 -19.01
CA SER A 328 -5.87 6.94 -20.16
C SER A 328 -4.63 7.64 -20.73
N LYS A 329 -4.57 7.76 -22.04
CA LYS A 329 -3.48 8.47 -22.75
C LYS A 329 -3.89 9.87 -23.19
N ASP A 330 -5.19 10.15 -23.28
CA ASP A 330 -5.77 11.36 -23.83
C ASP A 330 -6.58 12.12 -22.77
N MET A 331 -6.74 13.43 -22.95
CA MET A 331 -7.50 14.31 -22.05
C MET A 331 -9.00 14.11 -22.21
N GLU A 332 -9.45 13.71 -23.37
CA GLU A 332 -10.81 13.43 -23.78
C GLU A 332 -10.82 12.28 -24.79
N PRO A 333 -11.91 11.50 -24.93
CA PRO A 333 -12.02 10.47 -25.96
C PRO A 333 -11.72 11.03 -27.36
N ASP A 334 -10.77 10.40 -28.07
CA ASP A 334 -10.30 10.79 -29.40
C ASP A 334 -9.72 12.24 -29.49
N GLY A 335 -9.34 12.80 -28.35
CA GLY A 335 -8.87 14.16 -28.23
C GLY A 335 -7.34 14.31 -28.15
N ARG A 336 -6.90 15.39 -27.51
CA ARG A 336 -5.48 15.70 -27.35
C ARG A 336 -4.83 14.77 -26.32
N SER A 337 -3.63 14.22 -26.65
CA SER A 337 -2.90 13.40 -25.68
C SER A 337 -2.46 14.21 -24.44
N ILE A 338 -2.47 13.55 -23.27
CA ILE A 338 -2.00 14.13 -22.00
C ILE A 338 -0.57 14.67 -22.15
N GLN A 339 0.29 13.95 -22.85
CA GLN A 339 1.67 14.37 -23.07
C GLN A 339 1.74 15.68 -23.87
N LYS A 340 0.96 15.81 -24.94
CA LYS A 340 0.92 17.05 -25.72
C LYS A 340 0.32 18.19 -24.92
N PHE A 341 -0.75 17.93 -24.19
CA PHE A 341 -1.40 18.92 -23.33
C PHE A 341 -0.41 19.50 -22.30
N LEU A 342 0.29 18.63 -21.55
CA LEU A 342 1.25 19.06 -20.53
C LEU A 342 2.47 19.76 -21.14
N ASN A 343 2.93 19.32 -22.30
CA ASN A 343 4.03 19.98 -23.00
C ASN A 343 3.67 21.41 -23.45
N ASP A 344 2.48 21.59 -24.01
CA ASP A 344 2.01 22.90 -24.47
C ASP A 344 1.78 23.84 -23.28
N PHE A 345 1.16 23.32 -22.19
CA PHE A 345 0.92 24.08 -20.98
C PHE A 345 2.22 24.51 -20.27
N LEU A 346 3.09 23.55 -19.97
CA LEU A 346 4.36 23.85 -19.30
C LEU A 346 5.31 24.67 -20.18
N GLY A 347 5.35 24.39 -21.50
CA GLY A 347 6.15 25.15 -22.44
C GLY A 347 5.78 26.63 -22.53
N LYS A 348 4.53 26.95 -22.17
CA LYS A 348 4.07 28.33 -22.08
C LYS A 348 4.21 28.90 -20.67
N GLU A 349 3.60 28.27 -19.69
CA GLU A 349 3.44 28.85 -18.36
C GLU A 349 4.72 28.73 -17.50
N LEU A 350 5.44 27.60 -17.55
CA LEU A 350 6.69 27.44 -16.82
C LEU A 350 7.81 28.27 -17.45
N ASP A 351 7.89 28.31 -18.77
CA ASP A 351 8.87 29.15 -19.48
C ASP A 351 8.68 30.62 -19.16
N ASN A 352 7.44 31.12 -19.24
CA ASN A 352 7.10 32.49 -18.86
C ASN A 352 7.46 32.78 -17.39
N TYR A 353 7.13 31.85 -16.47
CA TYR A 353 7.44 32.02 -15.06
C TYR A 353 8.95 32.17 -14.82
N LEU A 354 9.75 31.30 -15.43
CA LEU A 354 11.22 31.34 -15.30
C LEU A 354 11.82 32.61 -15.88
N HIS A 355 11.25 33.17 -16.96
CA HIS A 355 11.67 34.44 -17.50
C HIS A 355 11.29 35.63 -16.59
N MET A 356 10.18 35.55 -15.87
CA MET A 356 9.77 36.58 -14.91
C MET A 356 10.55 36.53 -13.60
N HIS A 357 11.13 35.35 -13.26
CA HIS A 357 11.86 35.11 -12.02
C HIS A 357 13.31 34.63 -12.25
N PRO A 358 14.15 35.47 -12.93
CA PRO A 358 15.48 35.04 -13.36
C PRO A 358 16.47 34.86 -12.21
N GLU A 359 16.39 35.72 -11.16
CA GLU A 359 17.37 35.73 -10.06
C GLU A 359 16.96 34.82 -8.89
N ASP A 360 15.72 34.88 -8.49
CA ASP A 360 15.21 34.22 -7.30
C ASP A 360 14.83 32.74 -7.56
N THR A 361 14.51 32.38 -8.79
CA THR A 361 14.09 31.02 -9.15
C THR A 361 14.98 30.37 -10.21
N ALA A 362 15.12 30.97 -11.40
CA ALA A 362 15.82 30.31 -12.50
C ALA A 362 17.32 30.13 -12.21
N ALA A 363 17.99 31.13 -11.63
CA ALA A 363 19.40 31.02 -11.28
C ALA A 363 19.65 29.95 -10.20
N VAL A 364 18.82 29.91 -9.14
CA VAL A 364 18.91 28.92 -8.06
C VAL A 364 18.63 27.50 -8.60
N MET A 365 17.60 27.35 -9.43
CA MET A 365 17.28 26.09 -10.10
C MET A 365 18.46 25.61 -10.96
N GLN A 366 19.06 26.49 -11.76
CA GLN A 366 20.23 26.16 -12.58
C GLN A 366 21.43 25.70 -11.73
N GLN A 367 21.69 26.40 -10.64
CA GLN A 367 22.74 26.01 -9.72
C GLN A 367 22.52 24.60 -9.17
N LYS A 368 21.30 24.31 -8.69
CA LYS A 368 20.94 22.98 -8.19
C LYS A 368 21.14 21.88 -9.24
N ILE A 369 20.71 22.12 -10.49
CA ILE A 369 20.89 21.17 -11.61
C ILE A 369 22.40 20.96 -11.88
N GLN A 370 23.20 22.01 -11.89
CA GLN A 370 24.65 21.89 -12.09
C GLN A 370 25.35 21.13 -10.97
N GLU A 371 24.91 21.31 -9.73
CA GLU A 371 25.41 20.54 -8.58
C GLU A 371 25.10 19.07 -8.75
N SER A 372 23.86 18.72 -9.10
CA SER A 372 23.41 17.35 -9.38
C SER A 372 24.22 16.72 -10.53
N GLU A 373 24.44 17.46 -11.61
CA GLU A 373 25.25 17.00 -12.74
C GLU A 373 26.71 16.70 -12.35
N ARG A 374 27.32 17.60 -11.54
CA ARG A 374 28.68 17.41 -11.03
C ARG A 374 28.77 16.18 -10.12
N GLU A 375 27.82 16.02 -9.21
CA GLU A 375 27.75 14.85 -8.33
C GLU A 375 27.61 13.56 -9.16
N ARG A 376 26.67 13.49 -10.08
CA ARG A 376 26.47 12.32 -10.96
C ARG A 376 27.73 12.00 -11.77
N LYS A 377 28.37 13.00 -12.37
CA LYS A 377 29.62 12.81 -13.14
C LYS A 377 30.75 12.29 -12.26
N SER A 378 30.90 12.81 -11.04
CA SER A 378 31.89 12.34 -10.09
C SER A 378 31.68 10.90 -9.64
N LEU A 379 30.40 10.48 -9.52
CA LEU A 379 30.04 9.13 -9.10
C LEU A 379 30.09 8.12 -10.27
N SER A 380 30.02 8.58 -11.53
CA SER A 380 29.84 7.69 -12.68
C SER A 380 30.96 6.65 -12.85
N GLY A 381 32.21 7.02 -12.58
CA GLY A 381 33.35 6.11 -12.63
C GLY A 381 33.29 5.04 -11.54
N VAL A 382 32.98 5.46 -10.32
CA VAL A 382 32.86 4.55 -9.17
C VAL A 382 31.65 3.62 -9.34
N ALA A 383 30.52 4.17 -9.78
CA ALA A 383 29.31 3.39 -10.06
C ALA A 383 29.55 2.33 -11.15
N LYS A 384 30.26 2.66 -12.23
CA LYS A 384 30.57 1.68 -13.28
C LYS A 384 31.38 0.49 -12.73
N ILE A 385 32.42 0.75 -11.95
CA ILE A 385 33.22 -0.30 -11.33
C ILE A 385 32.39 -1.12 -10.36
N ALA A 386 31.52 -0.47 -9.57
CA ALA A 386 30.63 -1.13 -8.62
C ALA A 386 29.61 -2.04 -9.33
N ARG A 387 29.00 -1.57 -10.41
CA ARG A 387 28.08 -2.38 -11.26
C ARG A 387 28.78 -3.61 -11.86
N GLU A 388 30.01 -3.46 -12.35
CA GLU A 388 30.79 -4.58 -12.85
C GLU A 388 31.10 -5.62 -11.75
N ARG A 389 31.43 -5.15 -10.54
CA ARG A 389 31.63 -6.02 -9.37
C ARG A 389 30.33 -6.74 -8.98
N ALA A 390 29.21 -6.02 -8.91
CA ALA A 390 27.90 -6.59 -8.59
C ALA A 390 27.48 -7.64 -9.63
N LYS A 391 27.65 -7.37 -10.94
CA LYS A 391 27.40 -8.35 -12.00
C LYS A 391 28.25 -9.61 -11.87
N LYS A 392 29.54 -9.46 -11.61
CA LYS A 392 30.44 -10.60 -11.37
C LYS A 392 30.03 -11.39 -10.11
N ALA A 393 29.65 -10.69 -9.05
CA ALA A 393 29.18 -11.30 -7.81
C ALA A 393 27.82 -12.02 -8.00
N SER A 394 26.88 -11.48 -8.81
CA SER A 394 25.58 -12.10 -9.05
C SER A 394 25.66 -13.45 -9.76
N LEU A 395 26.66 -13.63 -10.63
CA LEU A 395 26.90 -14.91 -11.32
C LEU A 395 27.40 -16.03 -10.38
N HIS A 396 27.99 -15.66 -9.22
CA HIS A 396 28.60 -16.60 -8.25
C HIS A 396 28.12 -16.33 -6.83
N ASN A 397 27.01 -15.59 -6.65
CA ASN A 397 26.66 -15.01 -5.37
C ASN A 397 25.97 -16.01 -4.45
N LYS A 398 26.71 -16.49 -3.46
CA LYS A 398 26.15 -17.27 -2.34
C LYS A 398 25.24 -16.43 -1.43
N LYS A 399 25.27 -15.08 -1.55
CA LYS A 399 24.53 -14.16 -0.68
C LYS A 399 23.07 -13.99 -1.07
N LEU A 400 22.76 -13.97 -2.38
CA LEU A 400 21.37 -13.87 -2.87
C LEU A 400 20.85 -15.27 -3.25
N ARG A 401 19.84 -15.72 -2.56
CA ARG A 401 18.98 -16.85 -2.93
C ARG A 401 17.72 -16.31 -3.55
N ASP A 402 17.74 -16.08 -4.85
CA ASP A 402 16.68 -15.41 -5.58
C ASP A 402 15.39 -16.22 -5.67
N CYS A 403 14.27 -15.55 -6.00
CA CYS A 403 13.00 -16.18 -6.34
C CYS A 403 12.78 -16.15 -7.85
N THR A 404 11.78 -16.89 -8.31
CA THR A 404 11.49 -17.04 -9.75
C THR A 404 10.71 -15.84 -10.30
N VAL A 405 9.77 -15.33 -9.52
CA VAL A 405 8.88 -14.21 -9.88
C VAL A 405 9.45 -12.92 -9.32
N HIS A 406 9.39 -11.82 -10.10
CA HIS A 406 9.82 -10.50 -9.68
C HIS A 406 8.70 -9.47 -9.89
N LEU A 407 8.69 -8.40 -9.07
CA LEU A 407 7.71 -7.33 -9.15
C LEU A 407 7.75 -6.60 -10.50
N ASN A 408 8.93 -6.41 -11.06
CA ASN A 408 9.15 -5.72 -12.33
C ASN A 408 8.95 -6.59 -13.58
N ASP A 409 8.49 -7.83 -13.43
CA ASP A 409 8.16 -8.68 -14.58
C ASP A 409 6.70 -8.46 -15.01
N PRO A 410 6.44 -7.83 -16.17
CA PRO A 410 5.08 -7.53 -16.63
C PRO A 410 4.25 -8.77 -16.97
N LYS A 411 4.86 -9.96 -17.03
CA LYS A 411 4.19 -11.24 -17.30
C LYS A 411 4.00 -12.09 -16.06
N ALA A 412 4.49 -11.62 -14.91
CA ALA A 412 4.39 -12.36 -13.67
C ALA A 412 2.94 -12.49 -13.21
N LYS A 413 2.61 -13.64 -12.62
CA LYS A 413 1.36 -13.81 -11.88
C LYS A 413 1.61 -13.37 -10.45
N GLU A 414 0.71 -12.56 -9.90
CA GLU A 414 0.73 -12.09 -8.50
C GLU A 414 2.10 -11.48 -8.09
N PRO A 415 2.68 -10.52 -8.87
CA PRO A 415 4.00 -9.95 -8.59
C PRO A 415 4.05 -9.22 -7.24
N GLU A 416 2.92 -8.79 -6.71
CA GLU A 416 2.77 -8.14 -5.41
C GLU A 416 3.09 -9.07 -4.24
N ARG A 417 3.11 -10.39 -4.43
CA ARG A 417 3.49 -11.38 -3.41
C ARG A 417 5.00 -11.48 -3.20
N THR A 418 5.79 -10.91 -4.12
CA THR A 418 7.25 -11.02 -4.09
C THR A 418 7.86 -10.36 -2.85
N SER A 419 8.79 -11.03 -2.22
CA SER A 419 9.50 -10.55 -1.04
C SER A 419 10.95 -10.96 -1.01
N ILE A 420 11.79 -10.16 -0.35
CA ILE A 420 13.18 -10.48 -0.08
C ILE A 420 13.46 -10.34 1.43
N PHE A 421 14.01 -11.38 2.04
CA PHE A 421 14.45 -11.38 3.43
C PHE A 421 15.93 -11.00 3.49
N ILE A 422 16.22 -9.91 4.20
CA ILE A 422 17.61 -9.49 4.50
C ILE A 422 17.96 -10.05 5.87
N THR A 423 18.88 -11.01 5.92
CA THR A 423 19.22 -11.78 7.13
C THR A 423 20.62 -11.47 7.63
N GLU A 424 20.82 -11.63 8.92
CA GLU A 424 22.15 -11.62 9.54
C GLU A 424 22.82 -12.99 9.38
N GLY A 425 23.85 -13.04 8.54
CA GLY A 425 24.70 -14.24 8.40
C GLY A 425 24.06 -15.41 7.67
N ASP A 426 24.87 -16.45 7.47
CA ASP A 426 24.49 -17.61 6.67
C ASP A 426 23.58 -18.61 7.41
N SER A 427 23.53 -18.59 8.74
CA SER A 427 22.73 -19.52 9.53
C SER A 427 21.22 -19.25 9.38
N ALA A 428 20.79 -18.01 9.69
CA ALA A 428 19.40 -17.58 9.52
C ALA A 428 18.98 -17.65 8.05
N SER A 429 19.87 -17.24 7.12
CA SER A 429 19.69 -17.34 5.68
C SER A 429 19.42 -18.78 5.24
N GLY A 430 20.15 -19.75 5.78
CA GLY A 430 19.99 -21.19 5.48
C GLY A 430 18.63 -21.73 5.91
N SER A 431 18.19 -21.40 7.13
CA SER A 431 16.89 -21.83 7.66
C SER A 431 15.73 -21.28 6.81
N ILE A 432 15.72 -19.97 6.52
CA ILE A 432 14.69 -19.36 5.69
C ILE A 432 14.72 -19.89 4.25
N THR A 433 15.91 -20.06 3.64
CA THR A 433 16.06 -20.58 2.28
C THR A 433 15.44 -21.96 2.12
N THR A 434 15.52 -22.79 3.16
CA THR A 434 15.02 -24.17 3.14
C THR A 434 13.50 -24.25 3.19
N CYS A 435 12.83 -23.29 3.86
CA CYS A 435 11.38 -23.33 4.09
C CYS A 435 10.58 -22.31 3.26
N ARG A 436 11.24 -21.35 2.59
CA ARG A 436 10.62 -20.30 1.80
C ARG A 436 9.85 -20.83 0.59
N ASP A 437 8.93 -20.02 0.05
CA ASP A 437 8.40 -20.22 -1.31
C ASP A 437 9.43 -19.73 -2.34
N PRO A 438 10.09 -20.62 -3.09
CA PRO A 438 11.10 -20.22 -4.08
C PRO A 438 10.52 -19.46 -5.27
N ASN A 439 9.19 -19.41 -5.45
CA ASN A 439 8.58 -18.63 -6.51
C ASN A 439 8.54 -17.13 -6.16
N TYR A 440 8.21 -16.78 -4.91
CA TYR A 440 7.93 -15.40 -4.52
C TYR A 440 8.87 -14.86 -3.44
N GLN A 441 9.64 -15.71 -2.76
CA GLN A 441 10.46 -15.31 -1.63
C GLN A 441 11.94 -15.47 -1.93
N ALA A 442 12.70 -14.38 -1.89
CA ALA A 442 14.15 -14.34 -1.99
C ALA A 442 14.80 -14.14 -0.61
N VAL A 443 16.08 -14.51 -0.48
CA VAL A 443 16.86 -14.30 0.74
C VAL A 443 18.20 -13.68 0.39
N PHE A 444 18.57 -12.62 1.12
CA PHE A 444 19.85 -11.94 1.01
C PHE A 444 20.59 -12.03 2.37
N SER A 445 21.80 -12.62 2.38
CA SER A 445 22.62 -12.79 3.58
C SER A 445 23.65 -11.68 3.70
N LEU A 446 23.60 -10.92 4.80
CA LEU A 446 24.62 -9.94 5.16
C LEU A 446 25.83 -10.62 5.80
N ARG A 447 27.03 -10.04 5.63
CA ARG A 447 28.23 -10.44 6.35
C ARG A 447 28.57 -9.43 7.45
N GLY A 448 28.13 -9.74 8.67
CA GLY A 448 28.37 -8.89 9.83
C GLY A 448 27.55 -7.59 9.82
N LYS A 449 27.91 -6.66 10.71
CA LYS A 449 27.22 -5.38 10.86
C LYS A 449 27.49 -4.46 9.68
N PRO A 450 26.43 -3.92 9.02
CA PRO A 450 26.59 -2.92 7.97
C PRO A 450 27.23 -1.64 8.50
N LEU A 451 27.80 -0.85 7.61
CA LEU A 451 28.34 0.47 7.94
C LEU A 451 27.19 1.42 8.34
N ASN A 452 27.45 2.26 9.37
CA ASN A 452 26.55 3.39 9.63
C ASN A 452 26.67 4.40 8.48
N SER A 453 25.60 4.49 7.71
CA SER A 453 25.55 5.31 6.50
C SER A 453 25.12 6.76 6.75
N TYR A 454 24.76 7.13 7.98
CA TYR A 454 24.32 8.47 8.32
C TYR A 454 25.40 9.53 7.98
N GLY A 455 24.99 10.59 7.30
CA GLY A 455 25.85 11.71 6.92
C GLY A 455 26.88 11.39 5.82
N LEU A 456 26.83 10.18 5.24
CA LEU A 456 27.71 9.78 4.14
C LEU A 456 27.04 10.01 2.78
N GLY A 457 27.82 10.41 1.79
CA GLY A 457 27.33 10.58 0.42
C GLY A 457 27.09 9.23 -0.30
N LYS A 458 26.32 9.25 -1.40
CA LYS A 458 25.95 8.06 -2.20
C LYS A 458 27.16 7.25 -2.70
N LYS A 459 28.33 7.85 -2.75
CA LYS A 459 29.59 7.16 -3.10
C LYS A 459 29.86 5.95 -2.21
N VAL A 460 29.51 6.03 -0.92
CA VAL A 460 29.74 4.95 0.04
C VAL A 460 28.94 3.68 -0.32
N VAL A 461 27.77 3.82 -0.93
CA VAL A 461 26.95 2.68 -1.38
C VAL A 461 27.70 1.87 -2.43
N TYR A 462 28.40 2.54 -3.33
CA TYR A 462 29.17 1.87 -4.38
C TYR A 462 30.50 1.28 -3.88
N GLU A 463 31.12 1.90 -2.90
CA GLU A 463 32.40 1.45 -2.32
C GLU A 463 32.22 0.33 -1.29
N ASN A 464 31.07 0.29 -0.60
CA ASN A 464 30.75 -0.78 0.34
C ASN A 464 30.16 -2.00 -0.39
N GLU A 465 30.80 -3.15 -0.26
CA GLU A 465 30.38 -4.37 -0.97
C GLU A 465 28.96 -4.81 -0.60
N GLU A 466 28.59 -4.77 0.69
CA GLU A 466 27.27 -5.21 1.18
C GLU A 466 26.17 -4.30 0.62
N PHE A 467 26.32 -2.99 0.71
CA PHE A 467 25.36 -2.02 0.21
C PHE A 467 25.23 -2.06 -1.32
N ASN A 468 26.36 -2.20 -2.02
CA ASN A 468 26.36 -2.30 -3.46
C ASN A 468 25.64 -3.56 -3.96
N LEU A 469 25.87 -4.70 -3.32
CA LEU A 469 25.19 -5.96 -3.65
C LEU A 469 23.70 -5.91 -3.29
N LEU A 470 23.35 -5.31 -2.15
CA LEU A 470 21.96 -5.15 -1.74
C LEU A 470 21.19 -4.24 -2.70
N GLN A 471 21.75 -3.07 -3.05
CA GLN A 471 21.18 -2.17 -4.05
C GLN A 471 20.97 -2.86 -5.40
N ALA A 472 21.96 -3.64 -5.86
CA ALA A 472 21.88 -4.39 -7.10
C ALA A 472 20.84 -5.54 -7.04
N ALA A 473 20.74 -6.23 -5.90
CA ALA A 473 19.73 -7.28 -5.69
C ALA A 473 18.31 -6.71 -5.75
N LEU A 474 18.08 -5.54 -5.17
CA LEU A 474 16.78 -4.84 -5.18
C LEU A 474 16.50 -4.15 -6.53
N ASN A 475 17.54 -3.85 -7.32
CA ASN A 475 17.48 -3.08 -8.57
C ASN A 475 16.87 -1.68 -8.39
N ILE A 476 17.38 -0.95 -7.38
CA ILE A 476 16.90 0.39 -6.99
C ILE A 476 17.90 1.51 -7.27
N GLU A 477 18.94 1.26 -8.04
CA GLU A 477 20.01 2.24 -8.30
C GLU A 477 19.51 3.46 -9.05
N ASP A 478 18.68 3.24 -10.07
CA ASP A 478 18.15 4.27 -10.98
C ASP A 478 16.69 4.68 -10.63
N GLY A 479 16.22 4.34 -9.43
CA GLY A 479 14.85 4.59 -8.96
C GLY A 479 14.07 3.31 -8.67
N LEU A 480 12.78 3.43 -8.38
CA LEU A 480 11.94 2.29 -7.96
C LEU A 480 11.20 1.60 -9.11
N ASP A 481 11.23 2.15 -10.32
CA ASP A 481 10.53 1.55 -11.47
C ASP A 481 11.04 0.16 -11.83
N GLY A 482 12.28 -0.14 -11.45
CA GLY A 482 12.93 -1.44 -11.61
C GLY A 482 12.89 -2.34 -10.39
N LEU A 483 12.18 -1.98 -9.32
CA LEU A 483 12.14 -2.72 -8.06
C LEU A 483 11.73 -4.19 -8.29
N ARG A 484 12.54 -5.12 -7.78
CA ARG A 484 12.34 -6.56 -8.03
C ARG A 484 11.42 -7.25 -7.03
N TYR A 485 11.27 -6.70 -5.83
CA TYR A 485 10.48 -7.32 -4.76
C TYR A 485 9.55 -6.30 -4.13
N ASN A 486 8.29 -6.67 -3.99
CA ASN A 486 7.28 -5.79 -3.39
C ASN A 486 7.54 -5.55 -1.89
N ARG A 487 8.06 -6.56 -1.19
CA ARG A 487 8.34 -6.47 0.24
C ARG A 487 9.83 -6.69 0.50
N VAL A 488 10.50 -5.71 1.10
CA VAL A 488 11.88 -5.76 1.57
C VAL A 488 11.83 -5.97 3.08
N ILE A 489 12.11 -7.17 3.53
CA ILE A 489 11.88 -7.62 4.90
C ILE A 489 13.22 -7.73 5.63
N ILE A 490 13.42 -6.90 6.65
CA ILE A 490 14.59 -6.96 7.55
C ILE A 490 14.33 -8.07 8.56
N ALA A 491 15.08 -9.16 8.45
CA ALA A 491 14.97 -10.36 9.28
C ALA A 491 16.25 -10.54 10.08
N THR A 492 16.35 -9.87 11.23
CA THR A 492 17.48 -9.93 12.15
C THR A 492 17.09 -10.61 13.45
N ASP A 493 18.09 -11.08 14.18
CA ASP A 493 17.91 -11.69 15.48
C ASP A 493 17.23 -10.73 16.48
N ALA A 494 16.61 -11.26 17.53
CA ALA A 494 15.95 -10.49 18.57
C ALA A 494 16.90 -10.04 19.71
N ASP A 495 18.21 -10.13 19.48
CA ASP A 495 19.25 -9.68 20.41
C ASP A 495 19.76 -8.26 20.09
N ASP A 496 20.68 -7.75 20.90
CA ASP A 496 21.22 -6.39 20.77
C ASP A 496 21.96 -6.19 19.44
N ASP A 497 22.64 -7.22 18.94
CA ASP A 497 23.35 -7.18 17.67
C ASP A 497 22.40 -7.11 16.49
N GLY A 498 21.36 -7.95 16.51
CA GLY A 498 20.31 -7.94 15.48
C GLY A 498 19.52 -6.63 15.47
N MET A 499 19.22 -6.07 16.65
CA MET A 499 18.59 -4.73 16.74
C MET A 499 19.48 -3.63 16.17
N HIS A 500 20.79 -3.71 16.39
CA HIS A 500 21.75 -2.76 15.82
C HIS A 500 21.81 -2.88 14.29
N ILE A 501 21.89 -4.10 13.74
CA ILE A 501 21.89 -4.34 12.30
C ILE A 501 20.59 -3.82 11.67
N ARG A 502 19.44 -4.04 12.31
CA ARG A 502 18.15 -3.50 11.91
C ARG A 502 18.18 -1.99 11.78
N LEU A 503 18.69 -1.30 12.81
CA LEU A 503 18.79 0.16 12.81
C LEU A 503 19.72 0.68 11.70
N LEU A 504 20.86 0.01 11.46
CA LEU A 504 21.79 0.35 10.38
C LEU A 504 21.16 0.19 9.00
N LEU A 505 20.37 -0.86 8.77
CA LEU A 505 19.66 -1.07 7.51
C LEU A 505 18.53 -0.06 7.31
N ILE A 506 17.78 0.25 8.37
CA ILE A 506 16.75 1.31 8.33
C ILE A 506 17.40 2.64 7.95
N THR A 507 18.54 2.98 8.59
CA THR A 507 19.31 4.19 8.28
C THR A 507 19.76 4.22 6.82
N PHE A 508 20.25 3.10 6.29
CA PHE A 508 20.64 2.98 4.88
C PHE A 508 19.46 3.26 3.93
N PHE A 509 18.29 2.67 4.19
CA PHE A 509 17.11 2.90 3.35
C PHE A 509 16.59 4.33 3.48
N LEU A 510 16.52 4.88 4.68
CA LEU A 510 16.08 6.24 4.92
C LEU A 510 17.02 7.29 4.31
N GLN A 511 18.34 7.07 4.37
CA GLN A 511 19.35 7.98 3.88
C GLN A 511 19.43 8.01 2.34
N PHE A 512 19.37 6.84 1.69
CA PHE A 512 19.62 6.73 0.25
C PHE A 512 18.41 6.38 -0.60
N PHE A 513 17.38 5.79 0.00
CA PHE A 513 16.19 5.30 -0.68
C PHE A 513 14.90 5.62 0.11
N PRO A 514 14.68 6.88 0.54
CA PRO A 514 13.52 7.25 1.36
C PRO A 514 12.19 6.94 0.67
N GLU A 515 12.15 7.01 -0.66
CA GLU A 515 10.96 6.69 -1.44
C GLU A 515 10.55 5.21 -1.32
N LEU A 516 11.51 4.29 -1.15
CA LEU A 516 11.23 2.87 -0.89
C LEU A 516 10.45 2.69 0.42
N VAL A 517 10.79 3.49 1.43
CA VAL A 517 10.11 3.49 2.74
C VAL A 517 8.74 4.17 2.63
N ARG A 518 8.65 5.34 1.98
CA ARG A 518 7.40 6.08 1.80
C ARG A 518 6.34 5.29 1.05
N ARG A 519 6.74 4.51 0.05
CA ARG A 519 5.82 3.62 -0.69
C ARG A 519 5.46 2.35 0.05
N GLY A 520 5.98 2.17 1.28
CA GLY A 520 5.60 1.05 2.13
C GLY A 520 6.21 -0.29 1.72
N HIS A 521 7.37 -0.29 1.09
CA HIS A 521 8.05 -1.53 0.67
C HIS A 521 8.96 -2.13 1.73
N VAL A 522 9.27 -1.42 2.84
CA VAL A 522 10.25 -1.88 3.85
C VAL A 522 9.53 -2.32 5.12
N PHE A 523 9.85 -3.54 5.57
CA PHE A 523 9.22 -4.17 6.72
C PHE A 523 10.28 -4.75 7.67
N ILE A 524 9.91 -4.87 8.94
CA ILE A 524 10.62 -5.64 9.94
C ILE A 524 9.87 -6.96 10.14
N LEU A 525 10.60 -8.09 10.14
CA LEU A 525 10.03 -9.38 10.49
C LEU A 525 9.85 -9.46 12.01
N GLU A 526 8.63 -9.58 12.48
CA GLU A 526 8.37 -9.93 13.88
C GLU A 526 8.68 -11.42 14.09
N THR A 527 9.66 -11.70 14.95
CA THR A 527 10.06 -13.07 15.29
C THR A 527 9.48 -13.48 16.63
N PRO A 528 8.97 -14.70 16.79
CA PRO A 528 8.48 -15.16 18.08
C PRO A 528 9.65 -15.26 19.08
N LEU A 529 9.40 -14.78 20.30
CA LEU A 529 10.37 -14.88 21.42
C LEU A 529 10.29 -16.24 22.12
N PHE A 530 9.10 -16.84 22.11
CA PHE A 530 8.87 -18.12 22.79
C PHE A 530 8.06 -19.07 21.91
N ARG A 531 8.32 -20.36 22.08
CA ARG A 531 7.47 -21.45 21.62
C ARG A 531 6.97 -22.23 22.83
N VAL A 532 5.66 -22.33 22.99
CA VAL A 532 5.00 -23.17 23.99
C VAL A 532 4.42 -24.38 23.29
N PHE A 533 4.77 -25.58 23.72
CA PHE A 533 4.37 -26.79 23.01
C PHE A 533 4.18 -27.98 23.97
N LEU A 534 3.37 -28.92 23.53
CA LEU A 534 3.28 -30.22 24.19
C LEU A 534 4.32 -31.19 23.62
N PRO A 535 5.14 -31.84 24.47
CA PRO A 535 6.09 -32.85 24.00
C PRO A 535 5.29 -33.97 23.37
N LYS A 536 5.72 -34.42 22.15
CA LYS A 536 5.21 -35.65 21.57
C LYS A 536 5.57 -36.75 22.58
N GLU A 537 4.56 -37.42 23.17
CA GLU A 537 4.80 -38.61 23.94
C GLU A 537 5.58 -39.58 23.04
N GLN A 538 6.83 -39.84 23.38
CA GLN A 538 7.53 -41.00 22.82
C GLN A 538 6.65 -42.14 23.25
N ARG A 539 5.94 -42.75 22.30
CA ARG A 539 5.36 -44.09 22.49
C ARG A 539 6.54 -44.96 22.87
N LYS A 540 6.72 -45.17 24.16
CA LYS A 540 7.56 -46.24 24.65
C LYS A 540 7.06 -47.50 23.93
N SER A 541 7.84 -48.01 23.01
CA SER A 541 7.65 -49.33 22.49
C SER A 541 7.95 -50.29 23.65
N ASP A 542 6.91 -50.61 24.43
CA ASP A 542 6.94 -51.64 25.45
C ASP A 542 7.03 -53.08 24.83
N ASN A 543 7.74 -53.21 23.71
CA ASN A 543 7.97 -54.47 23.04
C ASN A 543 9.45 -54.69 22.69
N PHE A 544 10.36 -54.33 23.60
CA PHE A 544 11.79 -54.68 23.40
C PHE A 544 12.37 -55.53 24.53
N MET A 545 11.54 -56.33 25.21
CA MET A 545 12.05 -57.37 26.11
C MET A 545 11.20 -58.65 26.05
N HIS A 546 11.05 -59.25 24.90
CA HIS A 546 10.75 -60.71 24.76
C HIS A 546 10.80 -61.12 23.29
N ALA A 547 11.98 -61.15 22.70
CA ALA A 547 12.24 -61.93 21.48
C ALA A 547 13.74 -62.06 21.19
N ALA A 548 14.47 -62.53 22.17
CA ALA A 548 15.68 -63.31 21.88
C ALA A 548 15.27 -64.79 21.92
N ASN A 549 15.00 -65.39 20.76
CA ASN A 549 14.87 -66.82 20.44
C ASN A 549 13.58 -67.13 19.66
N ALA A 550 13.63 -66.98 18.34
CA ALA A 550 12.99 -67.89 17.39
C ALA A 550 13.33 -67.52 15.93
N PRO A 551 13.46 -68.50 15.03
CA PRO A 551 14.18 -68.31 13.78
C PRO A 551 13.32 -67.83 12.63
N ALA A 552 14.01 -67.34 11.61
CA ALA A 552 13.47 -66.83 10.35
C ALA A 552 12.50 -67.79 9.65
N LYS A 553 11.32 -67.27 9.22
CA LYS A 553 10.59 -67.86 8.09
C LYS A 553 10.05 -66.74 7.16
N LYS A 554 10.35 -66.99 5.88
CA LYS A 554 9.98 -66.17 4.72
C LYS A 554 8.50 -66.27 4.38
N LYS A 555 8.01 -65.22 3.71
CA LYS A 555 7.08 -65.22 2.59
C LYS A 555 5.64 -64.78 2.82
N LYS A 556 5.33 -63.69 2.02
CA LYS A 556 4.15 -63.49 1.14
C LYS A 556 2.76 -63.33 1.74
N GLY A 557 2.13 -62.22 1.35
CA GLY A 557 0.67 -62.14 1.30
C GLY A 557 0.15 -60.70 1.22
N ARG A 558 -0.15 -60.27 -0.01
CA ARG A 558 -1.06 -59.14 -0.27
C ARG A 558 -2.43 -59.46 0.31
N SER A 559 -3.02 -58.56 1.06
CA SER A 559 -4.48 -58.53 1.19
C SER A 559 -4.99 -57.07 1.19
N ARG A 560 -5.87 -56.81 0.23
CA ARG A 560 -6.77 -55.67 0.15
C ARG A 560 -7.59 -55.56 1.43
N LYS A 561 -7.70 -54.38 2.02
CA LYS A 561 -8.77 -54.05 2.93
C LYS A 561 -9.61 -52.88 2.39
N LYS A 562 -10.89 -53.10 2.55
CA LYS A 562 -12.06 -52.34 2.08
C LYS A 562 -12.12 -50.92 2.63
N ALA A 563 -12.70 -50.05 1.81
CA ALA A 563 -13.26 -48.77 2.19
C ALA A 563 -14.41 -48.95 3.21
N GLY A 564 -14.52 -48.04 4.14
CA GLY A 564 -15.70 -47.91 4.97
C GLY A 564 -15.41 -47.19 6.30
N GLU A 565 -16.09 -46.09 6.48
CA GLU A 565 -16.32 -45.27 7.66
C GLU A 565 -15.44 -44.02 7.82
N GLU A 566 -16.00 -42.92 7.34
CA GLU A 566 -15.62 -41.56 7.69
C GLU A 566 -15.88 -41.36 9.19
N GLN A 567 -14.82 -41.13 9.94
CA GLN A 567 -14.92 -40.58 11.30
C GLN A 567 -15.02 -39.04 11.23
N PRO A 568 -15.75 -38.39 12.13
CA PRO A 568 -15.96 -36.95 12.10
C PRO A 568 -14.65 -36.20 12.29
N ASN A 569 -14.47 -35.11 11.52
CA ASN A 569 -13.40 -34.13 11.61
C ASN A 569 -13.09 -33.79 13.07
N GLN A 570 -12.00 -34.32 13.60
CA GLN A 570 -11.35 -33.76 14.77
C GLN A 570 -10.51 -32.59 14.25
N GLU A 571 -10.79 -31.39 14.74
CA GLU A 571 -9.93 -30.22 14.55
C GLU A 571 -8.48 -30.61 14.91
N PRO A 572 -7.46 -30.17 14.15
CA PRO A 572 -6.08 -30.51 14.45
C PRO A 572 -5.72 -29.96 15.84
N GLU A 573 -5.37 -30.84 16.75
CA GLU A 573 -4.93 -30.50 18.10
C GLU A 573 -3.71 -29.58 18.02
N VAL A 574 -3.88 -28.30 18.39
CA VAL A 574 -2.83 -27.27 18.36
C VAL A 574 -1.74 -27.69 19.35
N THR A 575 -0.65 -28.21 18.85
CA THR A 575 0.45 -28.70 19.67
C THR A 575 1.59 -27.70 19.88
N ASN A 576 1.60 -26.58 19.11
CA ASN A 576 2.61 -25.54 19.16
C ASN A 576 1.97 -24.15 19.13
N ILE A 577 2.33 -23.26 20.06
CA ILE A 577 1.92 -21.87 20.06
C ILE A 577 3.18 -21.01 20.08
N TYR A 578 3.30 -20.11 19.09
CA TYR A 578 4.39 -19.13 19.01
C TYR A 578 3.95 -17.84 19.67
N CYS A 579 4.77 -17.32 20.58
CA CYS A 579 4.46 -16.15 21.40
C CYS A 579 5.51 -15.06 21.19
N TYR A 580 5.03 -13.84 21.00
CA TYR A 580 5.86 -12.67 20.70
C TYR A 580 6.14 -11.80 21.92
N ASN A 581 5.46 -12.05 23.04
CA ASN A 581 5.65 -11.39 24.31
C ASN A 581 5.33 -12.31 25.49
N GLU A 582 5.63 -11.84 26.71
CA GLU A 582 5.44 -12.60 27.94
C GLU A 582 3.94 -12.90 28.21
N ALA A 583 3.05 -11.94 27.92
CA ALA A 583 1.59 -12.11 28.12
C ALA A 583 1.04 -13.25 27.26
N GLN A 584 1.42 -13.32 25.99
CA GLN A 584 1.03 -14.41 25.09
C GLN A 584 1.60 -15.75 25.56
N LYS A 585 2.83 -15.76 26.10
CA LYS A 585 3.42 -16.98 26.66
C LYS A 585 2.60 -17.49 27.82
N GLN A 586 2.18 -16.62 28.75
CA GLN A 586 1.36 -17.02 29.90
C GLN A 586 0.00 -17.54 29.47
N GLU A 587 -0.62 -16.92 28.47
CA GLU A 587 -1.89 -17.39 27.91
C GLU A 587 -1.73 -18.76 27.22
N ALA A 588 -0.67 -18.96 26.43
CA ALA A 588 -0.37 -20.22 25.79
C ALA A 588 -0.13 -21.35 26.81
N LEU A 589 0.52 -21.04 27.95
CA LEU A 589 0.70 -21.99 29.06
C LEU A 589 -0.63 -22.37 29.70
N ARG A 590 -1.56 -21.42 29.85
CA ARG A 590 -2.92 -21.74 30.36
C ARG A 590 -3.68 -22.64 29.39
N GLN A 591 -3.58 -22.40 28.09
CA GLN A 591 -4.29 -23.17 27.07
C GLN A 591 -3.75 -24.61 26.94
N LEU A 592 -2.42 -24.78 26.93
CA LEU A 592 -1.79 -26.09 26.79
C LEU A 592 -1.67 -26.87 28.11
N GLY A 593 -1.85 -26.19 29.23
CA GLY A 593 -1.87 -26.80 30.57
C GLY A 593 -0.47 -27.13 31.13
N PRO A 594 -0.43 -27.79 32.33
CA PRO A 594 0.79 -27.92 33.13
C PRO A 594 1.90 -28.82 32.51
N ARG A 595 1.60 -29.51 31.41
CA ARG A 595 2.59 -30.33 30.68
C ARG A 595 3.27 -29.58 29.55
N ALA A 596 2.91 -28.32 29.32
CA ALA A 596 3.50 -27.52 28.26
C ALA A 596 4.97 -27.19 28.58
N LEU A 597 5.80 -27.30 27.58
CA LEU A 597 7.20 -26.88 27.62
C LEU A 597 7.37 -25.56 26.90
N VAL A 598 8.34 -24.74 27.36
CA VAL A 598 8.66 -23.47 26.77
C VAL A 598 10.07 -23.51 26.23
N THR A 599 10.24 -23.10 24.98
CA THR A 599 11.55 -22.79 24.39
C THR A 599 11.61 -21.30 24.13
N ARG A 600 12.69 -20.63 24.56
CA ARG A 600 12.99 -19.23 24.21
C ARG A 600 13.92 -19.23 23.00
N PHE A 601 13.56 -18.43 21.98
CA PHE A 601 14.43 -18.18 20.84
C PHE A 601 15.25 -16.91 21.12
N LYS A 602 16.55 -16.98 20.90
CA LYS A 602 17.45 -15.81 20.99
C LYS A 602 17.80 -15.27 19.62
N GLY A 603 17.87 -16.13 18.61
CA GLY A 603 18.17 -15.75 17.25
C GLY A 603 17.46 -16.62 16.22
N LEU A 604 17.34 -16.10 14.99
CA LEU A 604 16.72 -16.80 13.85
C LEU A 604 17.43 -18.10 13.50
N GLY A 605 18.75 -18.17 13.75
CA GLY A 605 19.55 -19.38 13.51
C GLY A 605 19.21 -20.56 14.43
N GLU A 606 18.54 -20.31 15.56
CA GLU A 606 18.09 -21.36 16.50
C GLU A 606 16.75 -21.98 16.08
N ILE A 607 16.04 -21.35 15.16
CA ILE A 607 14.73 -21.81 14.67
C ILE A 607 14.97 -22.79 13.53
N SER A 608 14.46 -24.03 13.68
CA SER A 608 14.60 -25.02 12.62
C SER A 608 13.76 -24.66 11.38
N PRO A 609 14.13 -25.10 10.16
CA PRO A 609 13.34 -24.83 8.96
C PRO A 609 11.89 -25.32 9.06
N GLU A 610 11.63 -26.40 9.77
CA GLU A 610 10.29 -26.94 9.98
C GLU A 610 9.44 -25.98 10.83
N GLN A 611 10.04 -25.33 11.84
CA GLN A 611 9.37 -24.32 12.66
C GLN A 611 9.16 -23.01 11.89
N PHE A 612 10.14 -22.59 11.08
CA PHE A 612 9.99 -21.43 10.21
C PHE A 612 8.82 -21.57 9.24
N LYS A 613 8.59 -22.78 8.72
CA LYS A 613 7.51 -23.06 7.79
C LYS A 613 6.13 -22.75 8.37
N ASP A 614 5.96 -22.87 9.69
CA ASP A 614 4.67 -22.64 10.34
C ASP A 614 4.26 -21.16 10.34
N TRP A 615 5.20 -20.20 10.31
CA TRP A 615 4.91 -18.79 10.47
C TRP A 615 5.51 -17.86 9.39
N ILE A 616 6.29 -18.38 8.44
CA ILE A 616 6.82 -17.59 7.30
C ILE A 616 5.88 -17.61 6.08
N THR A 617 4.79 -18.35 6.13
CA THR A 617 3.78 -18.37 5.06
C THR A 617 3.08 -17.01 4.96
N GLU A 618 2.57 -16.68 3.79
CA GLU A 618 1.88 -15.41 3.53
C GLU A 618 0.72 -15.14 4.50
N GLU A 619 0.06 -16.19 4.97
CA GLU A 619 -1.08 -16.11 5.89
C GLU A 619 -0.65 -15.85 7.35
N ASN A 620 0.53 -16.30 7.75
CA ASN A 620 0.97 -16.29 9.14
C ASN A 620 2.11 -15.31 9.43
N ILE A 621 2.79 -14.80 8.39
CA ILE A 621 3.92 -13.91 8.55
C ILE A 621 3.48 -12.60 9.18
N LYS A 622 4.16 -12.20 10.26
CA LYS A 622 3.96 -10.91 10.89
C LYS A 622 5.03 -9.94 10.45
N LEU A 623 4.58 -8.88 9.80
CA LEU A 623 5.45 -7.83 9.27
C LEU A 623 5.04 -6.49 9.87
N ASP A 624 6.00 -5.80 10.46
CA ASP A 624 5.84 -4.43 10.93
C ASP A 624 6.37 -3.46 9.86
N PRO A 625 5.49 -2.66 9.21
CA PRO A 625 5.89 -1.75 8.15
C PRO A 625 6.66 -0.56 8.73
N ILE A 626 7.81 -0.25 8.15
CA ILE A 626 8.52 0.98 8.47
C ILE A 626 7.78 2.14 7.81
N ARG A 627 7.29 3.07 8.62
CA ARG A 627 6.54 4.24 8.18
C ARG A 627 7.31 5.51 8.50
N LEU A 628 7.41 6.38 7.52
CA LEU A 628 7.86 7.75 7.72
C LEU A 628 6.62 8.63 7.87
N ARG A 629 6.38 9.14 9.09
CA ARG A 629 5.27 10.06 9.34
C ARG A 629 5.63 11.43 8.82
N LYS A 630 4.64 12.22 8.40
CA LYS A 630 4.85 13.59 7.92
C LYS A 630 5.44 14.52 8.99
N GLU A 631 5.14 14.24 10.24
CA GLU A 631 5.61 14.99 11.42
C GLU A 631 7.06 14.65 11.78
N ASP A 632 7.57 13.53 11.27
CA ASP A 632 8.92 13.07 11.53
C ASP A 632 9.89 13.90 10.68
N ASN A 633 10.63 14.81 11.32
CA ASN A 633 11.79 15.43 10.70
C ASN A 633 12.88 14.36 10.57
N LEU A 634 12.94 13.72 9.39
CA LEU A 634 13.86 12.61 9.11
C LEU A 634 15.32 12.98 9.42
N SER A 635 15.74 14.21 9.07
CA SER A 635 17.10 14.67 9.31
C SER A 635 17.41 14.72 10.81
N ASN A 636 16.48 15.25 11.61
CA ASN A 636 16.65 15.32 13.07
C ASN A 636 16.62 13.93 13.72
N LEU A 637 15.73 13.04 13.26
CA LEU A 637 15.69 11.66 13.76
C LEU A 637 16.99 10.91 13.48
N LEU A 638 17.46 10.97 12.23
CA LEU A 638 18.74 10.33 11.87
C LEU A 638 19.91 10.96 12.61
N MET A 639 19.95 12.29 12.78
CA MET A 639 20.96 12.98 13.55
C MET A 639 20.94 12.53 15.01
N PHE A 640 19.76 12.44 15.62
CA PHE A 640 19.61 12.01 17.01
C PHE A 640 20.07 10.57 17.23
N TYR A 641 19.54 9.61 16.44
CA TYR A 641 19.83 8.19 16.67
C TYR A 641 21.18 7.73 16.10
N MET A 642 21.63 8.30 14.97
CA MET A 642 22.79 7.80 14.22
C MET A 642 23.96 8.79 14.16
N GLY A 643 23.75 10.04 14.59
CA GLY A 643 24.77 11.08 14.65
C GLY A 643 25.74 10.95 15.84
N LYS A 644 26.56 11.98 16.08
CA LYS A 644 27.60 12.01 17.12
C LYS A 644 27.14 12.55 18.49
N ASN A 645 25.85 12.78 18.70
CA ASN A 645 25.27 13.38 19.92
C ASN A 645 25.02 12.36 21.05
N THR A 646 26.07 11.66 21.44
CA THR A 646 26.05 10.63 22.50
C THR A 646 25.43 11.10 23.83
N PRO A 647 25.71 12.32 24.33
CA PRO A 647 25.16 12.78 25.62
C PRO A 647 23.61 12.87 25.61
N GLU A 648 22.99 13.36 24.53
CA GLU A 648 21.54 13.46 24.44
C GLU A 648 20.86 12.08 24.38
N ARG A 649 21.49 11.12 23.67
CA ARG A 649 21.01 9.73 23.67
C ARG A 649 21.15 9.05 25.03
N GLN A 650 22.21 9.32 25.77
CA GLN A 650 22.34 8.81 27.14
C GLN A 650 21.26 9.35 28.06
N GLY A 651 20.96 10.67 27.98
CA GLY A 651 19.86 11.27 28.69
C GLY A 651 18.53 10.61 28.34
N PHE A 652 18.25 10.47 27.05
CA PHE A 652 17.02 9.81 26.56
C PHE A 652 16.86 8.37 27.07
N ILE A 653 17.95 7.57 27.08
CA ILE A 653 17.93 6.20 27.60
C ILE A 653 17.63 6.21 29.11
N ILE A 654 18.23 7.10 29.87
CA ILE A 654 18.02 7.21 31.31
C ILE A 654 16.55 7.60 31.60
N ASP A 655 16.06 8.59 30.90
CA ASP A 655 14.69 9.11 31.08
C ASP A 655 13.57 8.09 30.69
N ASN A 656 13.90 7.15 29.81
CA ASN A 656 12.97 6.13 29.34
C ASN A 656 13.30 4.71 29.84
N LEU A 657 14.19 4.56 30.80
CA LEU A 657 14.55 3.27 31.36
C LEU A 657 13.37 2.72 32.18
N VAL A 658 12.73 1.66 31.69
CA VAL A 658 11.75 0.90 32.46
C VAL A 658 12.54 -0.13 33.26
N MET A 659 12.55 0.03 34.57
CA MET A 659 13.06 -1.01 35.47
C MET A 659 11.96 -2.04 35.63
N ASP A 660 12.21 -3.28 35.21
CA ASP A 660 11.34 -4.42 35.55
C ASP A 660 11.43 -4.63 37.06
N GLU A 661 10.29 -4.42 37.75
CA GLU A 661 10.14 -4.77 39.18
C GLU A 661 10.08 -6.28 39.37
#